data_0767d60c6278ec32b246e036af031a19
#
_entry.id   0767d60c6278ec32b246e036af031a19
#
_cell.length_a   1.000
_cell.length_b   1.000
_cell.length_c   1.000
_cell.angle_alpha   90.00
_cell.angle_beta   90.00
_cell.angle_gamma   90.00
#
_symmetry.space_group_name_H-M   'P 1'
#
loop_
_entity.id
_entity.type
_entity.pdbx_description
1 polymer ?
#
loop_
_entity_poly.entity_id
_entity_poly.type
_entity_poly.pdbx_seq_one_letter_code
_entity_poly.pdbx_strand_id
1 'polypeptide(L)'
;MKPKSLRITAVLSAFSLSTVCLPALAEDAASQPTADNNDLQEIVVTTEKTTRSSVALGGPEVQKLLPGDSPLKAVETLPGVIYETADPWGNNEQNESLVIHGFTTQQLGYTLDGVPLGDQQYGNYNGLSPSRALSSENISRVELASGAGSLGVASTSNLGGAIQTFSSDPLQTRTADLRETGGSYDTTRTFARFDTGQFGNGNSAYLSYLHQDARAWDFDGHQKGDQVNLKFVHEDSVGKLTVFADYDYKVEPNEDATSFGNQQTATSTYFPYTRPYLYPNYPAGLAYLNSAGAPPAIYGNNFSNYFSAAQRQDGLAYLNYDWHLNDGVTWSNQVYWHNDSARGIVAGPVNQAGLPGLFAIYFPGQNLVDTFGGTGYEVRTTEYEIHRAGERSTLDWQLGDHHIEAGLWYEHNDSAQGRRWYPFSAYNNDLTPYDIPEHPAFTQYDFIFSTRDVQPHIEDQWQILPTVLLQAGWKASLQTASNTLPVQQLNLPATSPPVHYPVGSITSDNWFLPELGAIWDVTPSQHLFFNFQKNLRQFIPYGAGSNFYGASPWSLGSQAAFDQFKSTVHPETSLTYDVGLRSNYDLNWGALTSVDGQINYYHVNFSNRLLNIATYSFINPNPAILVNVGGVTTNGVDLAETLHFGDHLRFYNGISYNKSTYDSDYSTVSGGVSAVVPIADKQVPLTSKWLYKTILSTNWGPFEAQVNGDYVGRRPVTYFNDISVGGTFLTGLEASYVFNKPFGAGVIEDIKIAANVTNLGGIRGVSTAVVTSNSGGYQAYPIAPRMGFLTVSAQFD
;
A
#
# COMPACT_ATOMS: atom_id res chain seq x y z
N MET A 1 -28.21 1.41 -12.26
CA MET A 1 -28.52 2.87 -12.37
C MET A 1 -27.66 3.40 -13.50
N LYS A 2 -28.25 4.16 -14.43
CA LYS A 2 -27.43 4.90 -15.40
C LYS A 2 -26.41 5.74 -14.62
N PRO A 3 -25.18 5.92 -15.09
CA PRO A 3 -24.22 6.77 -14.41
C PRO A 3 -24.86 8.14 -14.25
N LYS A 4 -25.07 8.58 -13.02
CA LYS A 4 -25.44 9.96 -12.75
C LYS A 4 -24.26 10.80 -13.21
N SER A 5 -24.47 11.59 -14.25
CA SER A 5 -23.51 12.61 -14.66
C SER A 5 -23.13 13.43 -13.43
N LEU A 6 -21.87 13.38 -13.08
CA LEU A 6 -21.25 14.20 -12.05
C LEU A 6 -21.45 15.66 -12.44
N ARG A 7 -22.42 16.34 -11.84
CA ARG A 7 -22.48 17.81 -11.90
C ARG A 7 -21.49 18.31 -10.84
N ILE A 8 -20.31 18.64 -11.32
CA ILE A 8 -19.34 19.44 -10.54
C ILE A 8 -19.97 20.80 -10.30
N THR A 9 -20.55 20.97 -9.12
CA THR A 9 -20.91 22.27 -8.63
C THR A 9 -19.69 22.81 -7.85
N ALA A 10 -18.80 23.49 -8.58
CA ALA A 10 -17.71 24.22 -7.96
C ALA A 10 -18.29 25.32 -7.10
N VAL A 11 -18.20 25.18 -5.79
CA VAL A 11 -18.42 26.29 -4.85
C VAL A 11 -17.09 27.06 -4.79
N LEU A 12 -16.94 28.01 -5.71
CA LEU A 12 -15.92 29.06 -5.64
C LEU A 12 -16.43 30.12 -4.66
N SER A 13 -15.99 30.01 -3.40
CA SER A 13 -16.08 31.12 -2.47
C SER A 13 -14.98 32.12 -2.82
N ALA A 14 -15.35 33.22 -3.40
CA ALA A 14 -14.45 34.30 -3.77
C ALA A 14 -13.81 34.92 -2.51
N PHE A 15 -12.50 34.68 -2.33
CA PHE A 15 -11.66 35.53 -1.49
C PHE A 15 -11.20 36.74 -2.32
N SER A 16 -11.68 37.91 -1.96
CA SER A 16 -11.20 39.19 -2.51
C SER A 16 -9.83 39.52 -1.93
N LEU A 17 -8.77 39.32 -2.71
CA LEU A 17 -7.43 39.83 -2.43
C LEU A 17 -7.40 41.33 -2.71
N SER A 18 -7.18 42.12 -1.65
CA SER A 18 -6.82 43.55 -1.77
C SER A 18 -5.32 43.65 -2.09
N THR A 19 -5.04 44.14 -3.27
CA THR A 19 -3.68 44.45 -3.73
C THR A 19 -3.08 45.59 -2.94
N VAL A 20 -1.99 45.34 -2.20
CA VAL A 20 -1.11 46.38 -1.67
C VAL A 20 0.23 46.29 -2.45
N CYS A 21 0.47 47.29 -3.28
CA CYS A 21 1.75 47.49 -3.94
C CYS A 21 2.78 48.08 -2.97
N LEU A 22 3.92 47.42 -2.82
CA LEU A 22 5.15 48.03 -2.31
C LEU A 22 6.29 47.82 -3.30
N PRO A 23 7.21 48.79 -3.43
CA PRO A 23 8.20 48.79 -4.52
C PRO A 23 9.38 47.85 -4.29
N ALA A 24 9.85 47.28 -5.37
CA ALA A 24 11.02 46.42 -5.47
C ALA A 24 12.33 47.18 -5.18
N LEU A 25 13.16 46.59 -4.34
CA LEU A 25 14.61 46.80 -4.36
C LEU A 25 15.26 45.45 -4.74
N ALA A 26 15.91 45.48 -5.88
CA ALA A 26 16.71 44.34 -6.34
C ALA A 26 18.08 44.40 -5.66
N GLU A 27 18.45 43.30 -5.03
CA GLU A 27 19.86 43.00 -4.70
C GLU A 27 20.10 41.51 -5.03
N ASP A 28 21.23 41.26 -5.66
CA ASP A 28 21.63 39.95 -6.18
C ASP A 28 21.76 38.93 -5.06
N ALA A 29 20.85 37.94 -5.00
CA ALA A 29 20.98 36.77 -4.17
C ALA A 29 21.76 35.70 -4.92
N ALA A 30 22.87 35.28 -4.33
CA ALA A 30 23.65 34.12 -4.78
C ALA A 30 22.76 32.87 -4.70
N SER A 31 22.64 32.19 -5.83
CA SER A 31 21.92 30.94 -5.96
C SER A 31 22.47 29.89 -4.99
N GLN A 32 21.65 29.48 -4.01
CA GLN A 32 21.87 28.18 -3.37
C GLN A 32 21.66 27.09 -4.43
N PRO A 33 22.43 26.01 -4.39
CA PRO A 33 22.22 24.92 -5.32
C PRO A 33 20.89 24.25 -4.96
N THR A 34 19.91 24.42 -5.84
CA THR A 34 18.76 23.51 -5.91
C THR A 34 19.35 22.11 -6.14
N ALA A 35 19.06 21.19 -5.21
CA ALA A 35 19.42 19.79 -5.41
C ALA A 35 18.83 19.36 -6.76
N ASP A 36 19.70 19.12 -7.72
CA ASP A 36 19.31 18.66 -9.04
C ASP A 36 18.64 17.30 -8.87
N ASN A 37 17.34 17.19 -9.13
CA ASN A 37 16.58 15.95 -9.06
C ASN A 37 17.08 14.87 -10.03
N ASN A 38 18.09 15.15 -10.81
CA ASN A 38 18.71 14.25 -11.79
C ASN A 38 19.86 13.39 -11.24
N ASP A 39 20.34 13.62 -10.01
CA ASP A 39 21.49 12.88 -9.47
C ASP A 39 21.13 11.59 -8.72
N LEU A 40 19.85 11.30 -8.49
CA LEU A 40 19.42 10.04 -7.85
C LEU A 40 19.28 8.91 -8.88
N GLN A 41 20.37 8.49 -9.50
CA GLN A 41 20.40 7.35 -10.44
C GLN A 41 20.58 5.99 -9.75
N GLU A 42 20.41 5.89 -8.42
CA GLU A 42 20.75 4.69 -7.65
C GLU A 42 19.75 4.43 -6.52
N ILE A 43 19.78 3.20 -5.97
CA ILE A 43 19.28 2.95 -4.62
C ILE A 43 20.21 3.73 -3.70
N VAL A 44 19.76 4.89 -3.28
CA VAL A 44 20.56 5.75 -2.42
C VAL A 44 20.27 5.35 -0.99
N VAL A 45 21.28 4.81 -0.31
CA VAL A 45 21.38 4.95 1.15
C VAL A 45 21.40 6.45 1.36
N THR A 46 20.32 7.07 1.84
CA THR A 46 20.13 8.52 1.83
C THR A 46 21.39 9.24 2.30
N THR A 47 21.94 10.08 1.41
CA THR A 47 23.04 11.01 1.75
C THR A 47 22.53 12.14 2.64
N GLU A 48 21.21 12.31 2.79
CA GLU A 48 20.63 13.28 3.71
C GLU A 48 21.03 12.94 5.15
N LYS A 49 21.38 13.95 5.91
CA LYS A 49 21.69 13.84 7.35
C LYS A 49 20.43 13.55 8.15
N THR A 50 19.91 12.34 8.05
CA THR A 50 18.77 11.89 8.85
C THR A 50 19.23 11.09 10.06
N THR A 51 18.62 11.31 11.21
CA THR A 51 18.93 10.61 12.47
C THR A 51 18.45 9.17 12.51
N ARG A 52 17.78 8.70 11.45
CA ARG A 52 17.13 7.38 11.33
C ARG A 52 17.60 6.62 10.09
N SER A 53 17.35 5.29 10.10
CA SER A 53 17.51 4.50 8.88
C SER A 53 16.46 4.94 7.85
N SER A 54 16.91 5.43 6.72
CA SER A 54 16.06 5.77 5.58
C SER A 54 16.76 5.33 4.30
N VAL A 55 16.01 4.73 3.39
CA VAL A 55 16.50 4.29 2.09
C VAL A 55 15.51 4.76 1.03
N ALA A 56 16.02 5.36 -0.03
CA ALA A 56 15.20 5.85 -1.14
C ALA A 56 15.56 5.14 -2.44
N LEU A 57 14.54 4.94 -3.27
CA LEU A 57 14.65 4.49 -4.65
C LEU A 57 14.29 5.67 -5.55
N GLY A 58 15.24 6.14 -6.34
CA GLY A 58 15.03 7.26 -7.27
C GLY A 58 14.17 6.87 -8.47
N GLY A 59 13.57 7.86 -9.14
CA GLY A 59 12.72 7.66 -10.31
C GLY A 59 13.39 6.85 -11.43
N PRO A 60 14.64 7.10 -11.82
CA PRO A 60 15.34 6.30 -12.81
C PRO A 60 15.42 4.81 -12.45
N GLU A 61 15.59 4.46 -11.17
CA GLU A 61 15.58 3.06 -10.73
C GLU A 61 14.16 2.47 -10.75
N VAL A 62 13.15 3.25 -10.35
CA VAL A 62 11.74 2.84 -10.49
C VAL A 62 11.39 2.60 -11.97
N GLN A 63 11.90 3.43 -12.90
CA GLN A 63 11.65 3.29 -14.33
C GLN A 63 12.42 2.11 -15.00
N LYS A 64 13.35 1.45 -14.30
CA LYS A 64 13.97 0.19 -14.72
C LYS A 64 13.14 -1.03 -14.35
N LEU A 65 12.25 -0.92 -13.34
CA LEU A 65 11.32 -1.98 -12.98
C LEU A 65 10.33 -2.23 -14.12
N LEU A 66 9.54 -3.29 -13.99
CA LEU A 66 8.49 -3.57 -14.96
C LEU A 66 7.49 -2.39 -14.99
N PRO A 67 7.21 -1.79 -16.17
CA PRO A 67 6.21 -0.73 -16.27
C PRO A 67 4.87 -1.16 -15.67
N GLY A 68 4.38 -0.38 -14.73
CA GLY A 68 3.18 -0.71 -13.96
C GLY A 68 3.44 -1.32 -12.59
N ASP A 69 4.69 -1.56 -12.20
CA ASP A 69 4.99 -2.02 -10.84
C ASP A 69 4.45 -1.02 -9.80
N SER A 70 3.78 -1.56 -8.77
CA SER A 70 3.32 -0.78 -7.64
C SER A 70 4.50 -0.09 -6.92
N PRO A 71 4.35 1.15 -6.43
CA PRO A 71 5.35 1.77 -5.55
C PRO A 71 5.69 0.91 -4.32
N LEU A 72 4.75 0.10 -3.84
CA LEU A 72 4.98 -0.84 -2.74
C LEU A 72 5.87 -2.01 -3.18
N LYS A 73 5.78 -2.44 -4.43
CA LYS A 73 6.69 -3.45 -4.98
C LYS A 73 8.07 -2.86 -5.25
N ALA A 74 8.17 -1.60 -5.63
CA ALA A 74 9.46 -0.95 -5.82
C ALA A 74 10.34 -1.03 -4.57
N VAL A 75 9.76 -0.94 -3.35
CA VAL A 75 10.54 -1.07 -2.10
C VAL A 75 10.93 -2.52 -1.75
N GLU A 76 10.51 -3.53 -2.53
CA GLU A 76 10.92 -4.94 -2.35
C GLU A 76 12.43 -5.11 -2.35
N THR A 77 13.15 -4.28 -3.10
CA THR A 77 14.61 -4.33 -3.22
C THR A 77 15.35 -3.82 -1.98
N LEU A 78 14.64 -3.20 -1.03
CA LEU A 78 15.24 -2.59 0.16
C LEU A 78 15.43 -3.61 1.30
N PRO A 79 16.42 -3.41 2.19
CA PRO A 79 16.62 -4.29 3.33
C PRO A 79 15.43 -4.22 4.30
N GLY A 80 15.18 -5.31 5.04
CA GLY A 80 14.09 -5.42 6.00
C GLY A 80 12.69 -5.61 5.40
N VAL A 81 12.55 -5.51 4.09
CA VAL A 81 11.27 -5.57 3.38
C VAL A 81 10.97 -6.97 2.88
N ILE A 82 9.79 -7.48 3.20
CA ILE A 82 9.17 -8.65 2.57
C ILE A 82 7.97 -8.12 1.80
N TYR A 83 8.03 -8.13 0.48
CA TYR A 83 6.89 -7.86 -0.38
C TYR A 83 6.57 -9.10 -1.20
N GLU A 84 5.32 -9.51 -1.20
CA GLU A 84 4.88 -10.72 -1.88
C GLU A 84 3.58 -10.45 -2.60
N THR A 85 3.46 -10.97 -3.81
CA THR A 85 2.29 -10.82 -4.65
C THR A 85 2.16 -12.02 -5.59
N ALA A 86 0.93 -12.34 -5.98
CA ALA A 86 0.65 -13.38 -6.97
C ALA A 86 0.54 -12.84 -8.41
N ASP A 87 0.51 -11.53 -8.59
CA ASP A 87 0.59 -10.89 -9.91
C ASP A 87 1.99 -10.30 -10.16
N PRO A 88 2.41 -10.07 -11.40
CA PRO A 88 3.77 -9.62 -11.69
C PRO A 88 4.05 -8.16 -11.30
N TRP A 89 3.01 -7.33 -11.15
CA TRP A 89 3.14 -5.89 -10.88
C TRP A 89 2.97 -5.53 -9.41
N GLY A 90 2.37 -6.42 -8.58
CA GLY A 90 1.95 -6.09 -7.24
C GLY A 90 0.83 -5.07 -7.21
N ASN A 91 -0.10 -5.18 -8.14
CA ASN A 91 -1.22 -4.26 -8.29
C ASN A 91 -2.57 -4.87 -7.91
N ASN A 92 -2.64 -6.19 -7.71
CA ASN A 92 -3.84 -6.83 -7.18
C ASN A 92 -3.83 -6.76 -5.66
N GLU A 93 -4.55 -5.80 -5.10
CA GLU A 93 -4.57 -5.52 -3.66
C GLU A 93 -5.10 -6.67 -2.80
N GLN A 94 -5.72 -7.69 -3.41
CA GLN A 94 -6.20 -8.87 -2.68
C GLN A 94 -5.12 -9.91 -2.42
N ASN A 95 -4.11 -9.97 -3.26
CA ASN A 95 -3.08 -11.00 -3.21
C ASN A 95 -1.67 -10.47 -2.88
N GLU A 96 -1.57 -9.23 -2.42
CA GLU A 96 -0.32 -8.63 -1.97
C GLU A 96 -0.14 -8.73 -0.45
N SER A 97 1.11 -8.73 -0.01
CA SER A 97 1.49 -8.67 1.40
C SER A 97 2.79 -7.90 1.55
N LEU A 98 2.81 -6.96 2.48
CA LEU A 98 4.00 -6.20 2.85
C LEU A 98 4.28 -6.37 4.34
N VAL A 99 5.49 -6.76 4.68
CA VAL A 99 5.97 -6.87 6.07
C VAL A 99 7.33 -6.20 6.19
N ILE A 100 7.45 -5.24 7.12
CA ILE A 100 8.70 -4.54 7.41
C ILE A 100 8.99 -4.66 8.91
N HIS A 101 10.12 -5.27 9.28
CA HIS A 101 10.54 -5.47 10.68
C HIS A 101 9.48 -6.12 11.60
N GLY A 102 8.58 -6.93 11.02
CA GLY A 102 7.50 -7.58 11.77
C GLY A 102 6.18 -6.81 11.77
N PHE A 103 6.11 -5.64 11.16
CA PHE A 103 4.89 -4.88 10.95
C PHE A 103 4.30 -5.17 9.57
N THR A 104 2.99 -5.32 9.54
CA THR A 104 2.24 -5.60 8.30
C THR A 104 1.79 -4.32 7.61
N THR A 105 1.31 -4.43 6.38
CA THR A 105 0.77 -3.33 5.56
C THR A 105 -0.09 -2.35 6.35
N GLN A 106 -0.98 -2.81 7.23
CA GLN A 106 -1.88 -1.96 8.02
C GLN A 106 -1.20 -1.20 9.17
N GLN A 107 0.06 -1.48 9.45
CA GLN A 107 0.83 -0.91 10.55
C GLN A 107 1.90 0.08 10.07
N LEU A 108 1.83 0.46 8.79
CA LEU A 108 2.71 1.38 8.11
C LEU A 108 1.95 2.62 7.66
N GLY A 109 2.65 3.75 7.56
CA GLY A 109 2.13 4.98 6.98
C GLY A 109 2.42 5.06 5.48
N TYR A 110 1.51 5.69 4.73
CA TYR A 110 1.65 5.88 3.29
C TYR A 110 1.29 7.29 2.89
N THR A 111 2.12 7.93 2.07
CA THR A 111 1.85 9.28 1.56
C THR A 111 2.17 9.39 0.07
N LEU A 112 1.46 10.27 -0.62
CA LEU A 112 1.82 10.81 -1.93
C LEU A 112 2.04 12.31 -1.81
N ASP A 113 3.26 12.78 -2.07
CA ASP A 113 3.64 14.20 -1.95
C ASP A 113 3.21 14.79 -0.59
N GLY A 114 3.28 13.97 0.48
CA GLY A 114 2.86 14.33 1.82
C GLY A 114 1.37 14.16 2.12
N VAL A 115 0.50 13.99 1.12
CA VAL A 115 -0.91 13.65 1.33
C VAL A 115 -1.02 12.24 1.92
N PRO A 116 -1.64 12.04 3.09
CA PRO A 116 -1.80 10.71 3.67
C PRO A 116 -2.73 9.86 2.80
N LEU A 117 -2.30 8.64 2.48
CA LEU A 117 -3.09 7.70 1.68
C LEU A 117 -3.92 6.74 2.55
N GLY A 118 -3.59 6.64 3.84
CA GLY A 118 -4.25 5.75 4.79
C GLY A 118 -3.79 4.29 4.64
N ASP A 119 -4.61 3.37 5.12
CA ASP A 119 -4.32 1.94 5.05
C ASP A 119 -4.48 1.40 3.62
N GLN A 120 -3.63 0.45 3.22
CA GLN A 120 -3.50 0.01 1.83
C GLN A 120 -4.13 -1.35 1.54
N GLN A 121 -4.89 -1.92 2.42
CA GLN A 121 -5.48 -3.24 2.18
C GLN A 121 -6.85 -3.17 1.51
N TYR A 122 -7.14 -4.18 0.69
CA TYR A 122 -8.46 -4.42 0.15
C TYR A 122 -9.52 -4.48 1.25
N GLY A 123 -10.65 -3.83 1.01
CA GLY A 123 -11.71 -3.73 1.99
C GLY A 123 -11.42 -2.75 3.13
N ASN A 124 -10.37 -1.97 3.05
CA ASN A 124 -10.08 -0.89 3.95
C ASN A 124 -10.72 0.40 3.48
N TYR A 125 -11.31 1.14 4.41
CA TYR A 125 -12.13 2.31 4.10
C TYR A 125 -11.43 3.64 4.32
N ASN A 126 -10.17 3.60 4.71
CA ASN A 126 -9.38 4.79 5.00
C ASN A 126 -8.28 5.06 3.99
N GLY A 127 -8.11 4.17 3.01
CA GLY A 127 -6.92 4.16 2.20
C GLY A 127 -7.14 4.27 0.70
N LEU A 128 -6.12 4.79 0.05
CA LEU A 128 -5.90 4.83 -1.37
C LEU A 128 -4.58 4.13 -1.64
N SER A 129 -4.57 3.09 -2.49
CA SER A 129 -3.32 2.45 -2.87
C SER A 129 -2.41 3.41 -3.63
N PRO A 130 -1.09 3.45 -3.35
CA PRO A 130 -0.16 4.25 -4.12
C PRO A 130 -0.24 4.02 -5.63
N SER A 131 -0.53 2.79 -6.08
CA SER A 131 -0.69 2.45 -7.49
C SER A 131 -1.95 3.01 -8.14
N ARG A 132 -2.99 3.33 -7.34
CA ARG A 132 -4.21 4.02 -7.79
C ARG A 132 -4.10 5.54 -7.69
N ALA A 133 -3.17 6.05 -6.88
CA ALA A 133 -2.94 7.48 -6.70
C ALA A 133 -1.96 8.07 -7.73
N LEU A 134 -1.07 7.25 -8.30
CA LEU A 134 -0.04 7.71 -9.22
C LEU A 134 0.42 6.57 -10.14
N SER A 135 0.48 6.82 -11.44
CA SER A 135 1.11 5.89 -12.37
C SER A 135 2.62 5.78 -12.13
N SER A 136 3.16 4.56 -12.28
CA SER A 136 4.59 4.29 -12.02
C SER A 136 5.54 5.17 -12.82
N GLU A 137 5.14 5.59 -14.01
CA GLU A 137 5.92 6.46 -14.90
C GLU A 137 6.03 7.90 -14.39
N ASN A 138 5.14 8.32 -13.49
CA ASN A 138 5.14 9.66 -12.90
C ASN A 138 5.84 9.71 -11.52
N ILE A 139 6.43 8.61 -11.07
CA ILE A 139 7.15 8.57 -9.79
C ILE A 139 8.53 9.23 -9.95
N SER A 140 8.85 10.18 -9.06
CA SER A 140 10.20 10.75 -8.94
C SER A 140 11.07 9.99 -7.94
N ARG A 141 10.49 9.49 -6.85
CA ARG A 141 11.15 8.62 -5.87
C ARG A 141 10.15 7.93 -4.96
N VAL A 142 10.58 6.83 -4.37
CA VAL A 142 9.90 6.17 -3.24
C VAL A 142 10.88 6.08 -2.08
N GLU A 143 10.48 6.53 -0.91
CA GLU A 143 11.29 6.55 0.30
C GLU A 143 10.68 5.64 1.36
N LEU A 144 11.50 4.80 1.95
CA LEU A 144 11.17 4.00 3.11
C LEU A 144 11.93 4.51 4.33
N ALA A 145 11.22 5.11 5.27
CA ALA A 145 11.72 5.36 6.61
C ALA A 145 11.32 4.18 7.50
N SER A 146 12.24 3.25 7.72
CA SER A 146 12.00 2.06 8.53
C SER A 146 12.10 2.37 10.02
N GLY A 147 11.25 1.73 10.82
CA GLY A 147 11.27 1.76 12.27
C GLY A 147 10.70 3.02 12.91
N ALA A 148 11.07 4.17 12.45
CA ALA A 148 10.66 5.46 12.98
C ALA A 148 10.38 6.41 11.81
N GLY A 149 9.14 6.60 11.41
CA GLY A 149 8.78 7.59 10.38
C GLY A 149 9.08 9.03 10.85
N SER A 150 9.16 10.00 9.93
CA SER A 150 9.26 11.41 10.31
C SER A 150 8.06 11.85 11.16
N LEU A 151 8.27 12.71 12.15
CA LEU A 151 7.18 13.30 12.94
C LEU A 151 6.17 14.03 12.06
N GLY A 152 6.64 14.74 11.04
CA GLY A 152 5.80 15.47 10.09
C GLY A 152 4.96 14.59 9.16
N VAL A 153 5.19 13.27 9.09
CA VAL A 153 4.36 12.38 8.27
C VAL A 153 2.96 12.26 8.86
N ALA A 154 1.96 12.70 8.09
CA ALA A 154 0.55 12.55 8.43
C ALA A 154 0.12 11.09 8.21
N SER A 155 -0.32 10.41 9.27
CA SER A 155 -0.78 9.02 9.18
C SER A 155 -1.55 8.62 10.43
N THR A 156 -2.59 7.81 10.25
CA THR A 156 -3.32 7.14 11.34
C THR A 156 -2.62 5.86 11.80
N SER A 157 -1.60 5.38 11.06
CA SER A 157 -0.85 4.15 11.37
C SER A 157 0.59 4.29 10.87
N ASN A 158 1.55 4.26 11.77
CA ASN A 158 2.98 4.32 11.44
C ASN A 158 3.87 3.54 12.42
N LEU A 159 3.36 2.44 12.99
CA LEU A 159 4.07 1.63 13.98
C LEU A 159 5.43 1.13 13.47
N GLY A 160 5.49 0.74 12.21
CA GLY A 160 6.68 0.19 11.55
C GLY A 160 7.41 1.18 10.64
N GLY A 161 6.99 2.45 10.62
CA GLY A 161 7.54 3.47 9.74
C GLY A 161 6.58 3.93 8.64
N ALA A 162 7.12 4.58 7.61
CA ALA A 162 6.32 5.14 6.53
C ALA A 162 6.98 4.90 5.15
N ILE A 163 6.13 4.66 4.15
CA ILE A 163 6.48 4.66 2.74
C ILE A 163 5.93 5.94 2.11
N GLN A 164 6.82 6.76 1.60
CA GLN A 164 6.49 8.03 0.99
C GLN A 164 6.76 7.96 -0.50
N THR A 165 5.74 8.19 -1.30
CA THR A 165 5.83 8.27 -2.76
C THR A 165 5.82 9.74 -3.16
N PHE A 166 6.67 10.09 -4.12
CA PHE A 166 6.76 11.46 -4.64
C PHE A 166 6.52 11.44 -6.14
N SER A 167 5.65 12.31 -6.61
CA SER A 167 5.39 12.51 -8.03
C SER A 167 6.47 13.37 -8.67
N SER A 168 6.78 13.10 -9.94
CA SER A 168 7.69 13.94 -10.73
C SER A 168 7.08 15.30 -11.00
N ASP A 169 7.91 16.35 -10.98
CA ASP A 169 7.50 17.67 -11.45
C ASP A 169 7.41 17.68 -12.98
N PRO A 170 6.64 18.62 -13.57
CA PRO A 170 6.64 18.83 -15.02
C PRO A 170 8.02 19.17 -15.54
N LEU A 171 8.37 18.65 -16.72
CA LEU A 171 9.64 18.93 -17.38
C LEU A 171 9.72 20.42 -17.78
N GLN A 172 10.95 20.94 -17.77
CA GLN A 172 11.21 22.35 -18.16
C GLN A 172 11.18 22.55 -19.68
N THR A 173 11.33 21.49 -20.46
CA THR A 173 11.20 21.46 -21.92
C THR A 173 9.85 20.88 -22.33
N ARG A 174 9.29 21.37 -23.43
CA ARG A 174 8.09 20.77 -24.00
C ARG A 174 8.43 19.37 -24.51
N THR A 175 7.67 18.37 -24.04
CA THR A 175 7.98 16.97 -24.32
C THR A 175 6.71 16.14 -24.38
N ALA A 176 6.65 15.15 -25.26
CA ALA A 176 5.65 14.10 -25.21
C ALA A 176 6.35 12.74 -25.08
N ASP A 177 5.91 11.91 -24.16
CA ASP A 177 6.40 10.54 -23.92
C ASP A 177 5.26 9.55 -24.20
N LEU A 178 5.52 8.61 -25.11
CA LEU A 178 4.58 7.52 -25.43
C LEU A 178 5.28 6.20 -25.16
N ARG A 179 4.60 5.31 -24.41
CA ARG A 179 5.12 3.98 -24.08
C ARG A 179 4.05 2.92 -24.35
N GLU A 180 4.49 1.83 -24.98
CA GLU A 180 3.67 0.66 -25.22
C GLU A 180 4.37 -0.57 -24.68
N THR A 181 3.71 -1.30 -23.80
CA THR A 181 4.21 -2.56 -23.23
C THR A 181 3.30 -3.70 -23.65
N GLY A 182 3.89 -4.74 -24.24
CA GLY A 182 3.22 -6.01 -24.51
C GLY A 182 3.92 -7.16 -23.79
N GLY A 183 3.18 -8.18 -23.38
CA GLY A 183 3.83 -9.26 -22.64
C GLY A 183 2.98 -10.51 -22.45
N SER A 184 3.48 -11.37 -21.56
CA SER A 184 2.84 -12.63 -21.20
C SER A 184 1.40 -12.42 -20.76
N TYR A 185 0.54 -13.40 -21.05
CA TYR A 185 -0.88 -13.39 -20.68
C TYR A 185 -1.65 -12.19 -21.24
N ASP A 186 -1.46 -11.95 -22.54
CA ASP A 186 -2.18 -10.93 -23.31
C ASP A 186 -2.07 -9.52 -22.69
N THR A 187 -0.97 -9.25 -21.97
CA THR A 187 -0.73 -7.94 -21.38
C THR A 187 -0.54 -6.89 -22.45
N THR A 188 -1.32 -5.81 -22.32
CA THR A 188 -1.16 -4.55 -23.05
C THR A 188 -1.19 -3.40 -22.07
N ARG A 189 -0.24 -2.45 -22.19
CA ARG A 189 -0.18 -1.26 -21.34
C ARG A 189 0.31 -0.09 -22.19
N THR A 190 -0.53 0.92 -22.31
CA THR A 190 -0.27 2.15 -23.03
C THR A 190 -0.17 3.30 -22.07
N PHE A 191 0.93 4.03 -22.09
CA PHE A 191 1.13 5.25 -21.33
C PHE A 191 1.44 6.41 -22.28
N ALA A 192 0.84 7.57 -22.04
CA ALA A 192 1.12 8.81 -22.74
C ALA A 192 1.24 9.95 -21.73
N ARG A 193 2.28 10.78 -21.85
CA ARG A 193 2.47 11.98 -21.05
C ARG A 193 2.86 13.14 -21.95
N PHE A 194 2.29 14.31 -21.67
CA PHE A 194 2.64 15.57 -22.31
C PHE A 194 3.04 16.60 -21.27
N ASP A 195 4.23 17.08 -21.35
CA ASP A 195 4.78 18.19 -20.57
C ASP A 195 4.76 19.47 -21.39
N THR A 196 4.25 20.56 -20.83
CA THR A 196 4.15 21.85 -21.52
C THR A 196 5.50 22.51 -21.75
N GLY A 197 6.53 22.07 -21.00
CA GLY A 197 7.71 22.89 -20.77
C GLY A 197 7.38 24.11 -19.92
N GLN A 198 8.36 24.94 -19.65
CA GLN A 198 8.16 26.19 -18.93
C GLN A 198 7.42 27.19 -19.81
N PHE A 199 6.39 27.85 -19.29
CA PHE A 199 5.64 28.89 -19.97
C PHE A 199 5.30 30.05 -19.03
N GLY A 200 5.15 31.24 -19.59
CA GLY A 200 4.93 32.46 -18.79
C GLY A 200 6.10 32.69 -17.81
N ASN A 201 5.76 33.09 -16.60
CA ASN A 201 6.72 33.33 -15.53
C ASN A 201 6.65 32.15 -14.53
N GLY A 202 7.50 31.14 -14.70
CA GLY A 202 7.67 30.05 -13.74
C GLY A 202 6.54 29.00 -13.72
N ASN A 203 5.74 28.89 -14.79
CA ASN A 203 4.69 27.87 -14.88
C ASN A 203 5.17 26.66 -15.68
N SER A 204 4.80 25.46 -15.24
CA SER A 204 4.92 24.21 -15.99
C SER A 204 3.78 23.27 -15.62
N ALA A 205 3.41 22.37 -16.54
CA ALA A 205 2.37 21.39 -16.29
C ALA A 205 2.62 20.10 -17.05
N TYR A 206 2.11 19.01 -16.55
CA TYR A 206 1.93 17.79 -17.34
C TYR A 206 0.52 17.22 -17.23
N LEU A 207 0.15 16.47 -18.24
CA LEU A 207 -1.00 15.58 -18.27
C LEU A 207 -0.54 14.20 -18.73
N SER A 208 -0.92 13.16 -18.02
CA SER A 208 -0.65 11.79 -18.45
C SER A 208 -1.92 10.94 -18.45
N TYR A 209 -1.92 9.93 -19.30
CA TYR A 209 -2.96 8.93 -19.42
C TYR A 209 -2.33 7.54 -19.48
N LEU A 210 -2.91 6.62 -18.74
CA LEU A 210 -2.54 5.21 -18.71
C LEU A 210 -3.77 4.36 -19.01
N HIS A 211 -3.59 3.35 -19.87
CA HIS A 211 -4.52 2.22 -20.03
C HIS A 211 -3.78 0.91 -19.84
N GLN A 212 -4.33 -0.01 -19.07
CA GLN A 212 -3.77 -1.36 -18.90
C GLN A 212 -4.89 -2.40 -19.02
N ASP A 213 -4.59 -3.49 -19.72
CA ASP A 213 -5.37 -4.73 -19.72
C ASP A 213 -4.40 -5.92 -19.70
N ALA A 214 -4.54 -6.78 -18.69
CA ALA A 214 -3.71 -7.96 -18.52
C ALA A 214 -4.56 -9.11 -17.99
N ARG A 215 -4.46 -10.27 -18.63
CA ARG A 215 -5.11 -11.48 -18.16
C ARG A 215 -4.33 -12.09 -16.97
N ALA A 216 -5.03 -12.56 -15.96
CA ALA A 216 -4.40 -13.34 -14.90
C ALA A 216 -3.71 -14.60 -15.48
N TRP A 217 -2.59 -14.99 -14.87
CA TRP A 217 -1.78 -16.09 -15.41
C TRP A 217 -2.39 -17.47 -15.17
N ASP A 218 -3.29 -17.61 -14.21
CA ASP A 218 -3.85 -18.89 -13.77
C ASP A 218 -5.37 -19.04 -14.02
N PHE A 219 -6.04 -18.00 -14.49
CA PHE A 219 -7.44 -18.06 -14.92
C PHE A 219 -7.80 -16.92 -15.88
N ASP A 220 -9.02 -16.92 -16.44
CA ASP A 220 -9.48 -15.93 -17.44
C ASP A 220 -10.06 -14.65 -16.82
N GLY A 221 -9.41 -14.17 -15.79
CA GLY A 221 -9.74 -12.89 -15.17
C GLY A 221 -8.84 -11.79 -15.71
N HIS A 222 -9.41 -10.60 -16.00
CA HIS A 222 -8.67 -9.45 -16.48
C HIS A 222 -8.47 -8.43 -15.38
N GLN A 223 -7.22 -8.01 -15.19
CA GLN A 223 -6.86 -6.80 -14.44
C GLN A 223 -6.73 -5.67 -15.46
N LYS A 224 -7.60 -4.67 -15.35
CA LYS A 224 -7.63 -3.56 -16.30
C LYS A 224 -8.01 -2.27 -15.63
N GLY A 225 -7.61 -1.16 -16.24
CA GLY A 225 -7.93 0.16 -15.72
C GLY A 225 -7.42 1.28 -16.60
N ASP A 226 -7.89 2.45 -16.25
CA ASP A 226 -7.53 3.73 -16.85
C ASP A 226 -7.15 4.69 -15.74
N GLN A 227 -6.02 5.40 -15.89
CA GLN A 227 -5.57 6.40 -14.93
C GLN A 227 -5.17 7.69 -15.63
N VAL A 228 -5.52 8.80 -15.04
CA VAL A 228 -5.14 10.14 -15.51
C VAL A 228 -4.48 10.89 -14.38
N ASN A 229 -3.24 11.39 -14.60
CA ASN A 229 -2.60 12.30 -13.66
C ASN A 229 -2.39 13.67 -14.32
N LEU A 230 -2.58 14.72 -13.56
CA LEU A 230 -2.28 16.10 -13.92
C LEU A 230 -1.47 16.74 -12.80
N LYS A 231 -0.38 17.42 -13.16
CA LYS A 231 0.36 18.25 -12.21
C LYS A 231 0.66 19.62 -12.84
N PHE A 232 0.43 20.68 -12.09
CA PHE A 232 0.78 22.04 -12.43
C PHE A 232 1.69 22.61 -11.34
N VAL A 233 2.75 23.28 -11.74
CA VAL A 233 3.68 23.95 -10.84
C VAL A 233 3.84 25.39 -11.30
N HIS A 234 3.74 26.30 -10.36
CA HIS A 234 4.18 27.70 -10.50
C HIS A 234 5.20 27.99 -9.42
N GLU A 235 6.36 28.48 -9.81
CA GLU A 235 7.44 28.80 -8.88
C GLU A 235 8.02 30.15 -9.22
N ASP A 236 8.13 31.00 -8.21
CA ASP A 236 8.75 32.32 -8.28
C ASP A 236 9.50 32.63 -6.98
N SER A 237 9.98 33.86 -6.82
CA SER A 237 10.71 34.30 -5.62
C SER A 237 9.85 34.38 -4.34
N VAL A 238 8.53 34.33 -4.45
CA VAL A 238 7.59 34.38 -3.31
C VAL A 238 7.27 32.99 -2.79
N GLY A 239 7.27 31.99 -3.68
CA GLY A 239 6.96 30.62 -3.30
C GLY A 239 6.71 29.67 -4.46
N LYS A 240 6.31 28.44 -4.10
CA LYS A 240 5.95 27.38 -5.05
C LYS A 240 4.51 26.93 -4.84
N LEU A 241 3.70 27.06 -5.88
CA LEU A 241 2.36 26.49 -5.95
C LEU A 241 2.40 25.18 -6.73
N THR A 242 1.91 24.11 -6.12
CA THR A 242 1.71 22.81 -6.77
C THR A 242 0.23 22.43 -6.74
N VAL A 243 -0.31 22.08 -7.88
CA VAL A 243 -1.65 21.47 -7.99
C VAL A 243 -1.51 20.12 -8.64
N PHE A 244 -2.09 19.11 -8.03
CA PHE A 244 -2.12 17.74 -8.53
C PHE A 244 -3.55 17.22 -8.57
N ALA A 245 -3.85 16.40 -9.56
CA ALA A 245 -5.09 15.67 -9.66
C ALA A 245 -4.85 14.29 -10.26
N ASP A 246 -5.52 13.30 -9.70
CA ASP A 246 -5.57 11.93 -10.16
C ASP A 246 -7.02 11.48 -10.32
N TYR A 247 -7.26 10.68 -11.34
CA TYR A 247 -8.45 9.87 -11.51
C TYR A 247 -8.03 8.47 -11.93
N ASP A 248 -8.49 7.47 -11.20
CA ASP A 248 -8.25 6.05 -11.47
C ASP A 248 -9.57 5.28 -11.55
N TYR A 249 -9.67 4.41 -12.54
CA TYR A 249 -10.69 3.38 -12.61
C TYR A 249 -10.01 2.03 -12.81
N LYS A 250 -10.20 1.12 -11.86
CA LYS A 250 -9.51 -0.17 -11.82
C LYS A 250 -10.47 -1.32 -11.57
N VAL A 251 -10.27 -2.39 -12.31
CA VAL A 251 -10.94 -3.67 -12.11
C VAL A 251 -9.88 -4.75 -11.93
N GLU A 252 -10.02 -5.53 -10.89
CA GLU A 252 -9.13 -6.64 -10.55
C GLU A 252 -9.93 -7.93 -10.45
N PRO A 253 -9.39 -9.06 -10.95
CA PRO A 253 -9.99 -10.34 -10.66
C PRO A 253 -9.88 -10.66 -9.16
N ASN A 254 -10.96 -11.12 -8.57
CA ASN A 254 -10.96 -11.56 -7.18
C ASN A 254 -10.55 -13.04 -7.14
N GLU A 255 -9.29 -13.28 -6.91
CA GLU A 255 -8.73 -14.60 -6.82
C GLU A 255 -8.81 -15.13 -5.38
N ASP A 256 -9.43 -16.30 -5.20
CA ASP A 256 -9.46 -16.94 -3.88
C ASP A 256 -8.11 -17.62 -3.56
N ALA A 257 -7.59 -17.35 -2.36
CA ALA A 257 -6.44 -18.06 -1.84
C ALA A 257 -6.71 -19.56 -1.69
N THR A 258 -5.73 -20.36 -2.08
CA THR A 258 -5.82 -21.83 -1.95
C THR A 258 -5.64 -22.26 -0.50
N SER A 259 -6.52 -23.12 0.00
CA SER A 259 -6.46 -23.65 1.37
C SER A 259 -5.58 -24.90 1.45
N PHE A 260 -4.69 -24.94 2.44
CA PHE A 260 -3.81 -26.08 2.74
C PHE A 260 -4.09 -26.62 4.14
N GLY A 261 -4.20 -27.96 4.26
CA GLY A 261 -4.28 -28.64 5.56
C GLY A 261 -2.92 -28.81 6.23
N ASN A 262 -2.91 -29.29 7.47
CA ASN A 262 -1.72 -29.43 8.32
C ASN A 262 -0.55 -30.21 7.71
N GLN A 263 -0.81 -31.15 6.80
CA GLN A 263 0.18 -32.02 6.21
C GLN A 263 0.62 -31.56 4.80
N GLN A 264 0.03 -30.48 4.30
CA GLN A 264 0.35 -29.97 2.98
C GLN A 264 1.40 -28.87 3.09
N THR A 265 2.49 -29.06 2.41
CA THR A 265 3.52 -28.03 2.28
C THR A 265 3.33 -27.28 0.96
N ALA A 266 3.85 -26.07 0.85
CA ALA A 266 3.85 -25.28 -0.37
C ALA A 266 4.53 -25.98 -1.57
N THR A 267 5.30 -27.00 -1.32
CA THR A 267 5.93 -27.85 -2.35
C THR A 267 5.08 -29.04 -2.76
N SER A 268 3.89 -29.20 -2.15
CA SER A 268 2.99 -30.28 -2.52
C SER A 268 2.43 -30.05 -3.93
N THR A 269 2.14 -31.15 -4.62
CA THR A 269 1.56 -31.16 -5.98
C THR A 269 0.17 -30.52 -6.09
N TYR A 270 -0.33 -29.94 -5.01
CA TYR A 270 -1.66 -29.33 -4.90
C TYR A 270 -1.70 -27.84 -5.25
N PHE A 271 -0.56 -27.20 -5.51
CA PHE A 271 -0.57 -25.85 -6.06
C PHE A 271 -0.90 -25.94 -7.56
N PRO A 272 -2.10 -25.52 -7.99
CA PRO A 272 -2.46 -25.60 -9.38
C PRO A 272 -1.77 -24.48 -10.15
N TYR A 273 -0.66 -24.79 -10.78
CA TYR A 273 -0.05 -23.92 -11.76
C TYR A 273 -0.78 -23.88 -13.11
N THR A 274 -1.82 -24.66 -13.25
CA THR A 274 -2.75 -24.63 -14.36
C THR A 274 -4.15 -24.74 -13.80
N ARG A 275 -4.84 -23.61 -13.67
CA ARG A 275 -6.26 -23.63 -13.39
C ARG A 275 -7.00 -23.73 -14.72
N PRO A 276 -7.88 -24.70 -14.90
CA PRO A 276 -8.65 -24.82 -16.15
C PRO A 276 -9.82 -23.85 -16.21
N TYR A 277 -9.75 -22.68 -15.64
CA TYR A 277 -10.85 -21.74 -15.44
C TYR A 277 -10.91 -20.71 -16.55
N LEU A 278 -11.05 -21.18 -17.77
CA LEU A 278 -11.41 -20.35 -18.90
C LEU A 278 -12.86 -20.62 -19.23
N TYR A 279 -13.79 -19.98 -18.53
CA TYR A 279 -15.20 -20.11 -18.82
C TYR A 279 -15.68 -18.88 -19.56
N PRO A 280 -16.08 -19.01 -20.83
CA PRO A 280 -16.52 -17.87 -21.62
C PRO A 280 -17.85 -17.27 -21.12
N ASN A 281 -18.63 -18.03 -20.35
CA ASN A 281 -19.90 -17.60 -19.78
C ASN A 281 -20.35 -18.51 -18.64
N TYR A 282 -21.38 -18.07 -17.90
CA TYR A 282 -21.97 -18.82 -16.80
C TYR A 282 -22.37 -20.27 -17.14
N PRO A 283 -23.11 -20.58 -18.24
CA PRO A 283 -23.46 -21.97 -18.60
C PRO A 283 -22.24 -22.89 -18.76
N ALA A 284 -21.16 -22.40 -19.35
CA ALA A 284 -19.93 -23.17 -19.51
C ALA A 284 -19.24 -23.42 -18.16
N GLY A 285 -19.17 -22.41 -17.29
CA GLY A 285 -18.65 -22.55 -15.91
C GLY A 285 -19.45 -23.56 -15.10
N LEU A 286 -20.78 -23.45 -15.15
CA LEU A 286 -21.69 -24.38 -14.45
C LEU A 286 -21.56 -25.82 -14.99
N ALA A 287 -21.49 -26.01 -16.28
CA ALA A 287 -21.30 -27.31 -16.92
C ALA A 287 -19.98 -27.97 -16.46
N TYR A 288 -18.92 -27.19 -16.39
CA TYR A 288 -17.63 -27.66 -15.89
C TYR A 288 -17.70 -28.06 -14.41
N LEU A 289 -18.24 -27.22 -13.53
CA LEU A 289 -18.37 -27.50 -12.09
C LEU A 289 -19.19 -28.77 -11.81
N ASN A 290 -20.15 -29.11 -12.69
CA ASN A 290 -20.95 -30.33 -12.61
C ASN A 290 -20.33 -31.51 -13.36
N SER A 291 -19.17 -31.36 -13.99
CA SER A 291 -18.52 -32.42 -14.76
C SER A 291 -17.68 -33.34 -13.87
N ALA A 292 -17.42 -34.55 -14.32
CA ALA A 292 -16.51 -35.49 -13.65
C ALA A 292 -15.05 -35.04 -13.66
N GLY A 293 -14.70 -34.05 -14.48
CA GLY A 293 -13.38 -33.44 -14.56
C GLY A 293 -13.23 -32.17 -13.71
N ALA A 294 -14.25 -31.79 -12.95
CA ALA A 294 -14.16 -30.66 -12.03
C ALA A 294 -13.03 -30.88 -11.00
N PRO A 295 -12.25 -29.85 -10.67
CA PRO A 295 -11.18 -30.01 -9.68
C PRO A 295 -11.75 -30.45 -8.34
N PRO A 296 -10.96 -31.18 -7.54
CA PRO A 296 -11.38 -31.54 -6.19
C PRO A 296 -11.73 -30.31 -5.36
N ALA A 297 -12.57 -30.49 -4.36
CA ALA A 297 -13.06 -29.43 -3.49
C ALA A 297 -11.98 -28.57 -2.76
N ILE A 298 -10.72 -28.98 -2.81
CA ILE A 298 -9.57 -28.18 -2.33
C ILE A 298 -9.41 -26.84 -3.07
N TYR A 299 -9.92 -26.74 -4.31
CA TYR A 299 -9.95 -25.47 -5.07
C TYR A 299 -11.24 -24.69 -4.86
N GLY A 300 -12.10 -25.18 -3.98
CA GLY A 300 -13.47 -24.74 -3.82
C GLY A 300 -14.32 -25.08 -5.07
N ASN A 301 -15.44 -25.75 -4.91
CA ASN A 301 -16.51 -25.78 -5.91
C ASN A 301 -17.13 -24.40 -5.96
N ASN A 302 -16.30 -23.38 -6.01
CA ASN A 302 -16.71 -22.03 -5.81
C ASN A 302 -16.76 -21.35 -7.17
N PHE A 303 -17.96 -20.97 -7.57
CA PHE A 303 -18.19 -20.17 -8.73
C PHE A 303 -17.55 -18.78 -8.62
N SER A 304 -17.09 -18.42 -7.39
CA SER A 304 -16.41 -17.18 -7.10
C SER A 304 -15.15 -16.98 -7.95
N ASN A 305 -14.39 -18.02 -8.24
CA ASN A 305 -13.19 -17.91 -9.09
C ASN A 305 -13.52 -17.56 -10.55
N TYR A 306 -14.77 -17.78 -10.98
CA TYR A 306 -15.22 -17.41 -12.31
C TYR A 306 -15.94 -16.05 -12.32
N PHE A 307 -16.74 -15.78 -11.30
CA PHE A 307 -17.57 -14.59 -11.21
C PHE A 307 -17.18 -13.79 -9.96
N SER A 308 -16.01 -13.20 -9.96
CA SER A 308 -15.51 -12.44 -8.83
C SER A 308 -14.53 -11.36 -9.28
N ALA A 309 -14.77 -10.12 -8.85
CA ALA A 309 -13.92 -8.98 -9.15
C ALA A 309 -13.98 -7.93 -8.03
N ALA A 310 -12.94 -7.11 -7.95
CA ALA A 310 -12.96 -5.84 -7.24
C ALA A 310 -12.95 -4.72 -8.29
N GLN A 311 -13.86 -3.76 -8.13
CA GLN A 311 -13.92 -2.56 -8.95
C GLN A 311 -13.72 -1.35 -8.06
N ARG A 312 -12.86 -0.41 -8.48
CA ARG A 312 -12.54 0.82 -7.75
C ARG A 312 -12.52 2.00 -8.68
N GLN A 313 -12.99 3.10 -8.17
CA GLN A 313 -12.94 4.39 -8.84
C GLN A 313 -12.51 5.43 -7.83
N ASP A 314 -11.35 5.99 -8.04
CA ASP A 314 -10.75 6.99 -7.18
C ASP A 314 -10.62 8.35 -7.85
N GLY A 315 -10.65 9.39 -7.04
CA GLY A 315 -10.26 10.73 -7.44
C GLY A 315 -9.53 11.40 -6.29
N LEU A 316 -8.27 11.76 -6.50
CA LEU A 316 -7.45 12.51 -5.55
C LEU A 316 -7.08 13.85 -6.16
N ALA A 317 -7.19 14.92 -5.38
CA ALA A 317 -6.66 16.21 -5.75
C ALA A 317 -6.04 16.91 -4.55
N TYR A 318 -4.95 17.62 -4.77
CA TYR A 318 -4.40 18.51 -3.75
C TYR A 318 -3.87 19.82 -4.35
N LEU A 319 -3.80 20.84 -3.51
CA LEU A 319 -3.11 22.10 -3.73
C LEU A 319 -2.11 22.28 -2.59
N ASN A 320 -0.85 22.48 -2.92
CA ASN A 320 0.21 22.83 -1.98
C ASN A 320 0.76 24.21 -2.33
N TYR A 321 0.95 25.04 -1.33
CA TYR A 321 1.63 26.34 -1.48
C TYR A 321 2.72 26.49 -0.42
N ASP A 322 3.96 26.51 -0.90
CA ASP A 322 5.15 26.76 -0.09
C ASP A 322 5.47 28.25 -0.17
N TRP A 323 5.19 28.99 0.87
CA TRP A 323 5.40 30.42 0.94
C TRP A 323 6.75 30.76 1.59
N HIS A 324 7.66 31.36 0.84
CA HIS A 324 8.93 31.87 1.34
C HIS A 324 8.71 33.22 2.05
N LEU A 325 8.50 33.17 3.37
CA LEU A 325 8.26 34.37 4.17
C LEU A 325 9.52 35.23 4.28
N ASN A 326 10.68 34.62 4.33
CA ASN A 326 12.02 35.20 4.23
C ASN A 326 13.04 34.08 4.00
N ASP A 327 14.34 34.40 3.91
CA ASP A 327 15.43 33.45 3.60
C ASP A 327 15.55 32.27 4.59
N GLY A 328 14.94 32.36 5.75
CA GLY A 328 15.01 31.31 6.79
C GLY A 328 13.67 30.76 7.20
N VAL A 329 12.56 31.18 6.59
CA VAL A 329 11.22 30.75 6.99
C VAL A 329 10.37 30.43 5.78
N THR A 330 9.96 29.16 5.68
CA THR A 330 8.99 28.69 4.70
C THR A 330 7.72 28.21 5.43
N TRP A 331 6.57 28.61 4.93
CA TRP A 331 5.27 28.16 5.42
C TRP A 331 4.54 27.39 4.33
N SER A 332 4.49 26.08 4.49
CA SER A 332 3.85 25.13 3.55
C SER A 332 2.42 24.85 3.98
N ASN A 333 1.48 24.98 3.04
CA ASN A 333 0.06 24.69 3.28
C ASN A 333 -0.47 23.81 2.16
N GLN A 334 -0.91 22.63 2.53
CA GLN A 334 -1.46 21.65 1.59
C GLN A 334 -2.90 21.33 1.98
N VAL A 335 -3.82 21.51 1.05
CA VAL A 335 -5.21 21.04 1.18
C VAL A 335 -5.45 19.94 0.16
N TYR A 336 -6.18 18.90 0.57
CA TYR A 336 -6.47 17.79 -0.31
C TYR A 336 -7.90 17.29 -0.17
N TRP A 337 -8.37 16.62 -1.20
CA TRP A 337 -9.62 15.92 -1.27
C TRP A 337 -9.44 14.57 -1.96
N HIS A 338 -10.09 13.54 -1.43
CA HIS A 338 -10.12 12.20 -1.99
C HIS A 338 -11.53 11.64 -1.94
N ASN A 339 -11.92 11.01 -3.04
CA ASN A 339 -13.20 10.30 -3.16
C ASN A 339 -12.93 8.92 -3.76
N ASP A 340 -13.49 7.88 -3.12
CA ASP A 340 -13.44 6.50 -3.59
C ASP A 340 -14.86 5.93 -3.63
N SER A 341 -15.15 5.17 -4.69
CA SER A 341 -16.34 4.33 -4.81
C SER A 341 -15.93 2.96 -5.31
N ALA A 342 -16.10 1.97 -4.45
CA ALA A 342 -15.58 0.65 -4.76
C ALA A 342 -16.52 -0.48 -4.33
N ARG A 343 -16.29 -1.65 -4.91
CA ARG A 343 -17.06 -2.86 -4.60
C ARG A 343 -16.27 -4.13 -4.88
N GLY A 344 -16.38 -5.08 -3.97
CA GLY A 344 -16.04 -6.47 -4.21
C GLY A 344 -17.28 -7.23 -4.64
N ILE A 345 -17.20 -7.97 -5.74
CA ILE A 345 -18.28 -8.75 -6.35
C ILE A 345 -17.91 -10.22 -6.27
N VAL A 346 -18.82 -11.07 -5.79
CA VAL A 346 -18.60 -12.52 -5.70
C VAL A 346 -19.91 -13.23 -5.99
N ALA A 347 -19.91 -14.19 -6.92
CA ALA A 347 -21.04 -15.11 -7.09
C ALA A 347 -20.82 -16.38 -6.24
N GLY A 348 -21.90 -16.89 -5.65
CA GLY A 348 -21.88 -18.11 -4.85
C GLY A 348 -23.18 -18.90 -4.96
N PRO A 349 -23.20 -20.17 -4.48
CA PRO A 349 -24.41 -20.96 -4.45
C PRO A 349 -25.39 -20.44 -3.39
N VAL A 350 -26.67 -20.38 -3.71
CA VAL A 350 -27.72 -19.91 -2.77
C VAL A 350 -27.88 -20.78 -1.53
N ASN A 351 -27.37 -22.01 -1.55
CA ASN A 351 -27.39 -22.93 -0.40
C ASN A 351 -26.13 -22.87 0.44
N GLN A 352 -25.23 -21.89 0.21
CA GLN A 352 -24.03 -21.73 1.05
C GLN A 352 -24.40 -21.51 2.53
N ALA A 353 -23.49 -21.89 3.42
CA ALA A 353 -23.75 -21.92 4.84
C ALA A 353 -24.24 -20.56 5.38
N GLY A 354 -25.43 -20.54 5.98
CA GLY A 354 -26.05 -19.36 6.58
C GLY A 354 -27.00 -18.58 5.69
N LEU A 355 -26.85 -18.60 4.34
CA LEU A 355 -27.70 -17.83 3.45
C LEU A 355 -29.16 -18.28 3.47
N PRO A 356 -29.50 -19.59 3.45
CA PRO A 356 -30.91 -20.02 3.58
C PRO A 356 -31.59 -19.52 4.84
N GLY A 357 -30.88 -19.52 5.97
CA GLY A 357 -31.39 -19.00 7.24
C GLY A 357 -31.61 -17.48 7.21
N LEU A 358 -30.65 -16.74 6.66
CA LEU A 358 -30.76 -15.29 6.48
C LEU A 358 -31.90 -14.94 5.52
N PHE A 359 -31.99 -15.63 4.40
CA PHE A 359 -33.06 -15.45 3.40
C PHE A 359 -34.46 -15.69 3.97
N ALA A 360 -34.64 -16.74 4.82
CA ALA A 360 -35.92 -17.02 5.43
C ALA A 360 -36.43 -15.90 6.36
N ILE A 361 -35.54 -15.02 6.85
CA ILE A 361 -35.90 -13.84 7.65
C ILE A 361 -36.43 -12.74 6.73
N TYR A 362 -35.73 -12.49 5.62
CA TYR A 362 -36.11 -11.43 4.67
C TYR A 362 -37.32 -11.80 3.82
N PHE A 363 -37.48 -13.08 3.47
CA PHE A 363 -38.47 -13.60 2.53
C PHE A 363 -39.18 -14.83 3.08
N PRO A 364 -39.94 -14.73 4.18
CA PRO A 364 -40.59 -15.88 4.82
C PRO A 364 -41.55 -16.54 3.84
N GLY A 365 -41.36 -17.85 3.64
CA GLY A 365 -42.23 -18.69 2.78
C GLY A 365 -41.96 -18.59 1.28
N GLN A 366 -40.99 -17.82 0.82
CA GLN A 366 -40.59 -17.76 -0.58
C GLN A 366 -39.53 -18.82 -0.91
N ASN A 367 -39.46 -19.18 -2.19
CA ASN A 367 -38.44 -20.07 -2.71
C ASN A 367 -37.13 -19.29 -2.93
N LEU A 368 -36.05 -19.72 -2.26
CA LEU A 368 -34.74 -19.08 -2.34
C LEU A 368 -34.17 -19.07 -3.77
N VAL A 369 -34.26 -20.21 -4.47
CA VAL A 369 -33.74 -20.34 -5.84
C VAL A 369 -34.49 -19.43 -6.80
N ASP A 370 -35.81 -19.40 -6.73
CA ASP A 370 -36.62 -18.57 -7.63
C ASP A 370 -36.40 -17.07 -7.40
N THR A 371 -36.29 -16.66 -6.14
CA THR A 371 -36.05 -15.25 -5.76
C THR A 371 -34.68 -14.76 -6.24
N PHE A 372 -33.70 -15.65 -6.30
CA PHE A 372 -32.37 -15.33 -6.85
C PHE A 372 -32.20 -15.64 -8.34
N GLY A 373 -33.29 -15.74 -9.12
CA GLY A 373 -33.25 -15.83 -10.59
C GLY A 373 -33.20 -17.24 -11.17
N GLY A 374 -33.42 -18.28 -10.34
CA GLY A 374 -33.65 -19.66 -10.82
C GLY A 374 -32.37 -20.47 -11.13
N THR A 375 -31.17 -19.86 -11.05
CA THR A 375 -29.90 -20.55 -11.37
C THR A 375 -29.40 -21.42 -10.25
N GLY A 376 -29.84 -21.18 -9.01
CA GLY A 376 -29.23 -21.74 -7.81
C GLY A 376 -27.99 -20.97 -7.31
N TYR A 377 -27.66 -19.86 -7.96
CA TYR A 377 -26.55 -18.94 -7.58
C TYR A 377 -27.09 -17.54 -7.28
N GLU A 378 -26.30 -16.79 -6.54
CA GLU A 378 -26.51 -15.38 -6.22
C GLU A 378 -25.25 -14.57 -6.50
N VAL A 379 -25.37 -13.24 -6.56
CA VAL A 379 -24.24 -12.32 -6.56
C VAL A 379 -24.29 -11.51 -5.28
N ARG A 380 -23.20 -11.54 -4.55
CA ARG A 380 -22.99 -10.75 -3.35
C ARG A 380 -21.99 -9.64 -3.61
N THR A 381 -22.29 -8.44 -3.16
CA THR A 381 -21.34 -7.33 -3.16
C THR A 381 -20.99 -6.91 -1.73
N THR A 382 -19.77 -6.42 -1.57
CA THR A 382 -19.41 -5.52 -0.46
C THR A 382 -19.05 -4.19 -1.12
N GLU A 383 -19.86 -3.18 -0.85
CA GLU A 383 -19.75 -1.85 -1.47
C GLU A 383 -19.26 -0.86 -0.42
N TYR A 384 -18.42 0.07 -0.82
CA TYR A 384 -17.95 1.14 0.04
C TYR A 384 -17.77 2.45 -0.72
N GLU A 385 -17.90 3.55 0.01
CA GLU A 385 -17.67 4.90 -0.45
C GLU A 385 -16.82 5.63 0.58
N ILE A 386 -15.87 6.46 0.12
CA ILE A 386 -15.03 7.30 0.96
C ILE A 386 -15.11 8.73 0.43
N HIS A 387 -15.31 9.68 1.35
CA HIS A 387 -15.22 11.11 1.09
C HIS A 387 -14.37 11.71 2.19
N ARG A 388 -13.13 12.07 1.86
CA ARG A 388 -12.25 12.70 2.85
C ARG A 388 -11.61 13.96 2.31
N ALA A 389 -11.41 14.88 3.22
CA ALA A 389 -10.71 16.13 2.97
C ALA A 389 -9.81 16.45 4.16
N GLY A 390 -8.68 17.03 3.89
CA GLY A 390 -7.72 17.36 4.92
C GLY A 390 -6.84 18.54 4.57
N GLU A 391 -6.11 18.97 5.59
CA GLU A 391 -5.17 20.08 5.52
C GLU A 391 -3.90 19.73 6.28
N ARG A 392 -2.75 20.02 5.70
CA ARG A 392 -1.45 20.03 6.38
C ARG A 392 -0.89 21.44 6.32
N SER A 393 -0.46 21.98 7.44
CA SER A 393 0.19 23.27 7.55
C SER A 393 1.49 23.08 8.31
N THR A 394 2.63 23.42 7.72
CA THR A 394 3.97 23.22 8.28
C THR A 394 4.77 24.50 8.16
N LEU A 395 5.37 24.92 9.25
CA LEU A 395 6.29 26.04 9.30
C LEU A 395 7.71 25.49 9.49
N ASP A 396 8.57 25.71 8.51
CA ASP A 396 9.99 25.44 8.55
C ASP A 396 10.75 26.72 8.86
N TRP A 397 11.57 26.67 9.90
CA TRP A 397 12.30 27.85 10.37
C TRP A 397 13.77 27.53 10.65
N GLN A 398 14.66 28.12 9.85
CA GLN A 398 16.11 28.11 10.11
C GLN A 398 16.46 29.26 11.07
N LEU A 399 16.83 28.91 12.29
CA LEU A 399 17.21 29.85 13.35
C LEU A 399 18.64 29.60 13.82
N GLY A 400 19.61 30.20 13.12
CA GLY A 400 21.04 29.94 13.39
C GLY A 400 21.39 28.47 13.20
N ASP A 401 21.84 27.80 14.28
CA ASP A 401 22.18 26.39 14.26
C ASP A 401 20.96 25.45 14.50
N HIS A 402 19.76 25.99 14.56
CA HIS A 402 18.51 25.24 14.74
C HIS A 402 17.69 25.24 13.44
N HIS A 403 17.16 24.10 13.07
CA HIS A 403 16.11 23.94 12.09
C HIS A 403 14.85 23.43 12.80
N ILE A 404 13.85 24.30 12.91
CA ILE A 404 12.61 24.03 13.62
C ILE A 404 11.51 23.78 12.63
N GLU A 405 10.87 22.60 12.69
CA GLU A 405 9.64 22.28 11.98
C GLU A 405 8.49 22.27 12.99
N ALA A 406 7.39 22.97 12.70
CA ALA A 406 6.18 22.89 13.49
C ALA A 406 4.98 22.77 12.55
N GLY A 407 4.12 21.78 12.77
CA GLY A 407 3.02 21.53 11.85
C GLY A 407 1.77 20.99 12.51
N LEU A 408 0.72 21.00 11.69
CA LEU A 408 -0.60 20.48 12.03
C LEU A 408 -1.16 19.73 10.81
N TRP A 409 -1.64 18.53 11.05
CA TRP A 409 -2.51 17.82 10.12
C TRP A 409 -3.93 17.72 10.70
N TYR A 410 -4.92 17.98 9.86
CA TYR A 410 -6.34 17.77 10.12
C TYR A 410 -6.96 17.00 8.95
N GLU A 411 -7.76 15.97 9.25
CA GLU A 411 -8.56 15.25 8.26
C GLU A 411 -9.98 15.03 8.78
N HIS A 412 -10.94 15.14 7.89
CA HIS A 412 -12.29 14.66 8.05
C HIS A 412 -12.59 13.62 6.97
N ASN A 413 -13.10 12.45 7.39
CA ASN A 413 -13.39 11.32 6.53
C ASN A 413 -14.80 10.79 6.84
N ASP A 414 -15.70 10.88 5.87
CA ASP A 414 -16.98 10.19 5.87
C ASP A 414 -16.89 8.98 4.94
N SER A 415 -17.26 7.81 5.46
CA SER A 415 -17.23 6.58 4.68
C SER A 415 -18.49 5.73 4.90
N ALA A 416 -18.83 4.92 3.91
CA ALA A 416 -19.96 4.00 4.00
C ALA A 416 -19.54 2.60 3.58
N GLN A 417 -20.17 1.59 4.20
CA GLN A 417 -20.00 0.19 3.87
C GLN A 417 -21.31 -0.55 3.88
N GLY A 418 -21.64 -1.21 2.76
CA GLY A 418 -22.85 -2.03 2.66
C GLY A 418 -22.57 -3.40 2.09
N ARG A 419 -23.38 -4.38 2.49
CA ARG A 419 -23.42 -5.71 1.87
C ARG A 419 -24.78 -5.92 1.25
N ARG A 420 -24.78 -6.23 -0.07
CA ARG A 420 -25.98 -6.42 -0.86
C ARG A 420 -25.97 -7.78 -1.58
N TRP A 421 -27.15 -8.34 -1.75
CA TRP A 421 -27.37 -9.63 -2.40
C TRP A 421 -28.27 -9.45 -3.59
N TYR A 422 -27.82 -9.92 -4.75
CA TYR A 422 -28.47 -9.72 -6.04
C TYR A 422 -28.88 -11.03 -6.68
N PRO A 423 -29.99 -11.05 -7.43
CA PRO A 423 -30.37 -12.19 -8.23
C PRO A 423 -29.34 -12.46 -9.35
N PHE A 424 -29.09 -13.74 -9.59
CA PHE A 424 -28.25 -14.20 -10.70
C PHE A 424 -29.10 -15.02 -11.69
N SER A 425 -29.50 -14.39 -12.79
CA SER A 425 -30.44 -15.00 -13.76
C SER A 425 -29.70 -15.79 -14.83
N ALA A 426 -30.19 -17.02 -15.09
CA ALA A 426 -29.73 -17.85 -16.21
C ALA A 426 -30.03 -17.25 -17.60
N TYR A 427 -30.94 -16.28 -17.66
CA TYR A 427 -31.32 -15.62 -18.91
C TYR A 427 -30.35 -14.51 -19.33
N ASN A 428 -29.45 -14.10 -18.47
CA ASN A 428 -28.41 -13.11 -18.79
C ASN A 428 -27.06 -13.81 -18.96
N ASN A 429 -26.87 -14.46 -20.13
CA ASN A 429 -25.64 -15.20 -20.43
C ASN A 429 -24.44 -14.31 -20.69
N ASP A 430 -24.66 -13.01 -20.87
CA ASP A 430 -23.60 -12.03 -21.17
C ASP A 430 -23.08 -11.36 -19.88
N LEU A 431 -23.64 -11.69 -18.71
CA LEU A 431 -23.22 -11.12 -17.43
C LEU A 431 -21.80 -11.57 -17.11
N THR A 432 -20.93 -10.62 -16.86
CA THR A 432 -19.55 -10.82 -16.44
C THR A 432 -19.36 -10.35 -15.00
N PRO A 433 -18.28 -10.72 -14.30
CA PRO A 433 -17.99 -10.19 -12.96
C PRO A 433 -17.72 -8.68 -12.95
N TYR A 434 -17.61 -8.05 -14.11
CA TYR A 434 -17.44 -6.61 -14.25
C TYR A 434 -18.75 -5.84 -14.38
N ASP A 435 -19.86 -6.55 -14.57
CA ASP A 435 -21.21 -5.98 -14.64
C ASP A 435 -21.86 -6.03 -13.26
N ILE A 436 -22.55 -4.94 -12.89
CA ILE A 436 -23.17 -4.85 -11.58
C ILE A 436 -24.67 -4.99 -11.74
N PRO A 437 -25.29 -5.93 -11.00
CA PRO A 437 -26.73 -6.02 -10.94
C PRO A 437 -27.35 -4.74 -10.38
N GLU A 438 -28.43 -4.26 -10.98
CA GLU A 438 -29.00 -2.95 -10.65
C GLU A 438 -29.87 -2.97 -9.36
N HIS A 439 -30.48 -4.10 -9.01
CA HIS A 439 -31.46 -4.18 -7.94
C HIS A 439 -31.14 -5.31 -6.96
N PRO A 440 -30.66 -5.01 -5.74
CA PRO A 440 -30.43 -6.02 -4.73
C PRO A 440 -31.76 -6.65 -4.29
N ALA A 441 -31.75 -7.97 -4.09
CA ALA A 441 -32.86 -8.65 -3.43
C ALA A 441 -33.02 -8.15 -1.97
N PHE A 442 -31.90 -7.93 -1.29
CA PHE A 442 -31.87 -7.26 0.03
C PHE A 442 -30.49 -6.71 0.36
N THR A 443 -30.47 -5.74 1.29
CA THR A 443 -29.25 -5.24 1.95
C THR A 443 -29.13 -5.94 3.31
N GLN A 444 -27.99 -6.60 3.53
CA GLN A 444 -27.74 -7.35 4.77
C GLN A 444 -27.37 -6.41 5.94
N TYR A 445 -26.49 -5.45 5.66
CA TYR A 445 -26.13 -4.36 6.59
C TYR A 445 -25.65 -3.15 5.80
N ASP A 446 -25.71 -2.00 6.43
CA ASP A 446 -25.20 -0.73 5.90
C ASP A 446 -24.67 0.13 7.05
N PHE A 447 -23.38 0.49 6.98
CA PHE A 447 -22.68 1.35 7.96
C PHE A 447 -22.36 2.68 7.32
N ILE A 448 -22.45 3.73 8.10
CA ILE A 448 -21.93 5.06 7.79
C ILE A 448 -21.01 5.47 8.92
N PHE A 449 -19.78 5.84 8.60
CA PHE A 449 -18.78 6.30 9.54
C PHE A 449 -18.47 7.78 9.32
N SER A 450 -18.09 8.46 10.39
CA SER A 450 -17.52 9.80 10.34
C SER A 450 -16.31 9.84 11.28
N THR A 451 -15.17 10.24 10.74
CA THR A 451 -13.88 10.26 11.46
C THR A 451 -13.25 11.63 11.37
N ARG A 452 -12.59 12.05 12.44
CA ARG A 452 -11.78 13.25 12.51
C ARG A 452 -10.43 12.92 13.11
N ASP A 453 -9.38 13.32 12.43
CA ASP A 453 -7.99 13.16 12.87
C ASP A 453 -7.32 14.53 13.01
N VAL A 454 -6.55 14.70 14.09
CA VAL A 454 -5.76 15.90 14.37
C VAL A 454 -4.38 15.49 14.85
N GLN A 455 -3.33 15.94 14.18
CA GLN A 455 -1.96 15.63 14.56
C GLN A 455 -1.07 16.87 14.53
N PRO A 456 -0.93 17.60 15.66
CA PRO A 456 0.11 18.60 15.80
C PRO A 456 1.47 17.96 16.05
N HIS A 457 2.52 18.56 15.53
CA HIS A 457 3.91 18.17 15.80
C HIS A 457 4.83 19.38 15.88
N ILE A 458 5.97 19.19 16.54
CA ILE A 458 7.09 20.10 16.55
C ILE A 458 8.38 19.31 16.66
N GLU A 459 9.39 19.69 15.89
CA GLU A 459 10.73 19.11 15.87
C GLU A 459 11.77 20.19 15.80
N ASP A 460 12.89 20.02 16.48
CA ASP A 460 14.07 20.85 16.38
C ASP A 460 15.30 19.98 16.05
N GLN A 461 15.98 20.31 14.98
CA GLN A 461 17.28 19.78 14.60
C GLN A 461 18.34 20.81 14.93
N TRP A 462 19.16 20.53 15.95
CA TRP A 462 20.16 21.43 16.46
C TRP A 462 21.58 20.97 16.11
N GLN A 463 22.27 21.76 15.27
CA GLN A 463 23.69 21.54 14.97
C GLN A 463 24.55 22.03 16.13
N ILE A 464 24.64 21.23 17.22
CA ILE A 464 25.34 21.61 18.48
C ILE A 464 26.84 21.76 18.30
N LEU A 465 27.43 20.98 17.39
CA LEU A 465 28.85 21.06 16.98
C LEU A 465 28.91 20.89 15.46
N PRO A 466 29.96 21.32 14.77
CA PRO A 466 30.12 21.13 13.33
C PRO A 466 29.97 19.65 12.87
N THR A 467 30.24 18.71 13.81
CA THR A 467 30.18 17.25 13.55
C THR A 467 29.05 16.56 14.30
N VAL A 468 28.18 17.27 15.04
CA VAL A 468 27.13 16.66 15.85
C VAL A 468 25.82 17.40 15.65
N LEU A 469 24.83 16.70 15.15
CA LEU A 469 23.44 17.14 15.06
C LEU A 469 22.61 16.38 16.09
N LEU A 470 21.77 17.08 16.82
CA LEU A 470 20.76 16.52 17.72
C LEU A 470 19.38 16.81 17.16
N GLN A 471 18.46 15.87 17.34
CA GLN A 471 17.06 16.03 16.97
C GLN A 471 16.20 15.74 18.18
N ALA A 472 15.20 16.59 18.42
CA ALA A 472 14.20 16.35 19.45
C ALA A 472 12.83 16.83 18.94
N GLY A 473 11.85 16.00 19.10
CA GLY A 473 10.51 16.32 18.60
C GLY A 473 9.40 15.66 19.39
N TRP A 474 8.21 16.13 19.13
CA TRP A 474 6.99 15.67 19.76
C TRP A 474 5.82 15.76 18.77
N LYS A 475 4.95 14.75 18.82
CA LYS A 475 3.69 14.66 18.07
C LYS A 475 2.55 14.24 18.99
N ALA A 476 1.35 14.72 18.75
CA ALA A 476 0.13 14.11 19.26
C ALA A 476 -0.68 13.49 18.12
N SER A 477 -1.46 12.47 18.43
CA SER A 477 -2.41 11.86 17.49
C SER A 477 -3.76 11.71 18.18
N LEU A 478 -4.74 12.44 17.70
CA LEU A 478 -6.07 12.56 18.28
C LEU A 478 -7.08 12.15 17.23
N GLN A 479 -7.87 11.13 17.52
CA GLN A 479 -8.91 10.62 16.61
C GLN A 479 -10.25 10.53 17.31
N THR A 480 -11.30 10.97 16.62
CA THR A 480 -12.68 10.65 16.99
C THR A 480 -13.37 10.00 15.81
N ALA A 481 -13.83 8.78 15.99
CA ALA A 481 -14.57 8.04 14.97
C ALA A 481 -15.94 7.62 15.53
N SER A 482 -16.97 7.70 14.69
CA SER A 482 -18.35 7.31 15.04
C SER A 482 -19.02 6.63 13.86
N ASN A 483 -20.05 5.84 14.16
CA ASN A 483 -20.88 5.25 13.11
C ASN A 483 -22.38 5.47 13.37
N THR A 484 -23.14 5.37 12.28
CA THR A 484 -24.56 5.04 12.26
C THR A 484 -24.77 3.76 11.47
N LEU A 485 -25.90 3.11 11.66
CA LEU A 485 -26.20 1.83 11.02
C LEU A 485 -27.61 1.87 10.40
N PRO A 486 -27.76 2.48 9.21
CA PRO A 486 -29.03 2.57 8.49
C PRO A 486 -29.71 1.21 8.29
N VAL A 487 -28.92 0.15 8.05
CA VAL A 487 -29.41 -1.23 7.99
C VAL A 487 -28.63 -2.10 8.96
N GLN A 488 -29.32 -2.60 9.98
CA GLN A 488 -28.77 -3.57 10.94
C GLN A 488 -28.91 -4.97 10.35
N GLN A 489 -27.88 -5.79 10.52
CA GLN A 489 -28.00 -7.21 10.21
C GLN A 489 -29.07 -7.86 11.11
N LEU A 490 -29.99 -8.62 10.48
CA LEU A 490 -31.00 -9.37 11.21
C LEU A 490 -30.38 -10.62 11.86
N ASN A 491 -30.92 -10.94 13.06
CA ASN A 491 -30.45 -12.12 13.80
C ASN A 491 -30.89 -13.40 13.11
N LEU A 492 -29.93 -14.33 12.92
CA LEU A 492 -30.23 -15.68 12.47
C LEU A 492 -30.86 -16.50 13.59
N PRO A 493 -31.93 -17.30 13.33
CA PRO A 493 -32.50 -18.16 14.32
C PRO A 493 -31.54 -19.28 14.74
N ALA A 494 -31.41 -19.52 16.05
CA ALA A 494 -31.07 -20.77 16.75
C ALA A 494 -29.65 -21.35 16.62
N THR A 495 -28.73 -20.91 15.78
CA THR A 495 -27.45 -21.62 15.60
C THR A 495 -26.17 -20.82 15.88
N SER A 496 -26.27 -19.57 16.17
CA SER A 496 -25.13 -18.69 16.50
C SER A 496 -25.61 -17.60 17.45
N PRO A 497 -24.77 -17.08 18.37
CA PRO A 497 -25.16 -15.91 19.13
C PRO A 497 -25.59 -14.82 18.14
N PRO A 498 -26.71 -14.12 18.43
CA PRO A 498 -27.19 -13.07 17.53
C PRO A 498 -26.15 -11.98 17.41
N VAL A 499 -25.82 -11.59 16.17
CA VAL A 499 -24.90 -10.49 15.89
C VAL A 499 -25.70 -9.21 15.72
N HIS A 500 -25.55 -8.30 16.65
CA HIS A 500 -26.03 -6.93 16.58
C HIS A 500 -24.85 -5.98 16.54
N TYR A 501 -24.53 -5.45 15.36
CA TYR A 501 -23.43 -4.52 15.22
C TYR A 501 -23.66 -3.27 16.08
N PRO A 502 -22.61 -2.78 16.76
CA PRO A 502 -22.72 -1.65 17.66
C PRO A 502 -22.84 -0.33 16.93
N VAL A 503 -23.44 0.64 17.60
CA VAL A 503 -23.49 2.05 17.19
C VAL A 503 -22.85 2.88 18.29
N GLY A 504 -22.02 3.85 17.90
CA GLY A 504 -21.42 4.75 18.85
C GLY A 504 -20.10 5.35 18.38
N SER A 505 -19.48 6.13 19.26
CA SER A 505 -18.22 6.80 19.00
C SER A 505 -17.10 6.30 19.90
N ILE A 506 -15.89 6.31 19.36
CA ILE A 506 -14.64 6.11 20.08
C ILE A 506 -13.76 7.34 19.86
N THR A 507 -13.21 7.85 20.97
CA THR A 507 -12.14 8.84 20.94
C THR A 507 -10.86 8.15 21.37
N SER A 508 -9.81 8.31 20.58
CA SER A 508 -8.50 7.73 20.83
C SER A 508 -7.45 8.84 20.76
N ASP A 509 -7.02 9.28 21.94
CA ASP A 509 -6.09 10.39 22.10
C ASP A 509 -4.75 9.89 22.63
N ASN A 510 -3.67 10.18 21.90
CA ASN A 510 -2.32 10.03 22.40
C ASN A 510 -1.59 11.37 22.27
N TRP A 511 -1.44 12.04 23.41
CA TRP A 511 -0.87 13.39 23.48
C TRP A 511 0.64 13.43 23.45
N PHE A 512 1.32 12.28 23.63
CA PHE A 512 2.77 12.27 23.73
C PHE A 512 3.41 11.12 22.96
N LEU A 513 3.88 11.46 21.76
CA LEU A 513 4.66 10.63 20.86
C LEU A 513 6.02 11.32 20.63
N PRO A 514 7.00 11.10 21.50
CA PRO A 514 8.29 11.75 21.42
C PRO A 514 9.19 11.11 20.35
N GLU A 515 10.08 11.92 19.80
CA GLU A 515 11.23 11.51 19.00
C GLU A 515 12.51 12.17 19.51
N LEU A 516 13.59 11.41 19.56
CA LEU A 516 14.95 11.88 19.87
C LEU A 516 15.92 11.26 18.88
N GLY A 517 16.83 12.04 18.36
CA GLY A 517 17.82 11.58 17.41
C GLY A 517 19.16 12.27 17.57
N ALA A 518 20.20 11.65 17.02
CA ALA A 518 21.54 12.23 16.96
C ALA A 518 22.28 11.73 15.73
N ILE A 519 23.09 12.58 15.13
CA ILE A 519 24.10 12.21 14.15
C ILE A 519 25.45 12.70 14.64
N TRP A 520 26.46 11.84 14.53
CA TRP A 520 27.85 12.20 14.76
C TRP A 520 28.67 11.87 13.50
N ASP A 521 29.20 12.90 12.86
CA ASP A 521 30.17 12.81 11.77
C ASP A 521 31.53 12.41 12.37
N VAL A 522 31.80 11.11 12.48
CA VAL A 522 33.04 10.56 13.05
C VAL A 522 34.24 10.90 12.15
N THR A 523 34.00 10.83 10.84
CA THR A 523 34.90 11.29 9.78
C THR A 523 34.05 11.90 8.65
N PRO A 524 34.66 12.58 7.66
CA PRO A 524 33.90 13.05 6.49
C PRO A 524 33.13 11.94 5.73
N SER A 525 33.57 10.69 5.85
CA SER A 525 32.98 9.52 5.16
C SER A 525 32.25 8.56 6.08
N GLN A 526 32.07 8.90 7.36
CA GLN A 526 31.42 8.02 8.33
C GLN A 526 30.50 8.82 9.26
N HIS A 527 29.24 8.44 9.30
CA HIS A 527 28.17 9.09 10.05
C HIS A 527 27.48 8.06 10.94
N LEU A 528 27.72 8.18 12.24
CA LEU A 528 27.01 7.40 13.25
C LEU A 528 25.67 8.09 13.54
N PHE A 529 24.56 7.35 13.52
CA PHE A 529 23.25 7.88 13.84
C PHE A 529 22.57 7.07 14.93
N PHE A 530 21.69 7.73 15.65
CA PHE A 530 20.79 7.15 16.64
C PHE A 530 19.42 7.80 16.52
N ASN A 531 18.36 6.99 16.64
CA ASN A 531 16.98 7.46 16.73
C ASN A 531 16.21 6.67 17.80
N PHE A 532 15.35 7.37 18.51
CA PHE A 532 14.33 6.82 19.40
C PHE A 532 13.01 7.47 19.09
N GLN A 533 11.96 6.66 18.90
CA GLN A 533 10.62 7.17 18.61
C GLN A 533 9.54 6.29 19.21
N LYS A 534 8.45 6.95 19.63
CA LYS A 534 7.18 6.30 19.96
C LYS A 534 6.15 6.55 18.87
N ASN A 535 5.58 5.47 18.33
CA ASN A 535 4.55 5.49 17.29
C ASN A 535 3.25 4.85 17.75
N LEU A 536 2.18 5.09 16.97
CA LEU A 536 0.82 4.70 17.28
C LEU A 536 0.11 4.19 16.03
N ARG A 537 -0.86 3.30 16.22
CA ARG A 537 -1.90 2.99 15.25
C ARG A 537 -3.26 3.27 15.86
N GLN A 538 -4.06 4.11 15.21
CA GLN A 538 -5.42 4.42 15.60
C GLN A 538 -6.38 3.25 15.34
N PHE A 539 -7.58 3.29 15.92
CA PHE A 539 -8.62 2.33 15.61
C PHE A 539 -9.19 2.59 14.22
N ILE A 540 -9.41 1.50 13.48
CA ILE A 540 -9.94 1.58 12.11
C ILE A 540 -11.47 1.68 12.18
N PRO A 541 -12.09 2.74 11.64
CA PRO A 541 -13.54 2.86 11.52
C PRO A 541 -14.03 2.00 10.35
N TYR A 542 -14.41 0.77 10.67
CA TYR A 542 -14.76 -0.26 9.72
C TYR A 542 -15.82 -1.19 10.30
N GLY A 543 -16.76 -1.66 9.48
CA GLY A 543 -17.86 -2.50 9.92
C GLY A 543 -17.58 -4.00 9.84
N ALA A 544 -18.53 -4.74 9.33
CA ALA A 544 -18.49 -6.19 9.22
C ALA A 544 -17.41 -6.67 8.24
N GLY A 545 -16.76 -7.78 8.54
CA GLY A 545 -15.71 -8.39 7.70
C GLY A 545 -14.30 -7.96 8.04
N SER A 546 -14.09 -7.14 9.07
CA SER A 546 -12.77 -6.66 9.52
C SER A 546 -11.78 -7.76 9.93
N ASN A 547 -12.24 -9.01 10.01
CA ASN A 547 -11.42 -10.16 10.42
C ASN A 547 -10.25 -10.45 9.49
N PHE A 548 -10.34 -10.02 8.23
CA PHE A 548 -9.25 -10.14 7.26
C PHE A 548 -8.27 -8.97 7.31
N TYR A 549 -8.78 -7.76 7.59
CA TYR A 549 -8.10 -6.52 7.28
C TYR A 549 -7.76 -5.68 8.51
N GLY A 550 -7.90 -6.23 9.70
CA GLY A 550 -7.55 -5.57 10.95
C GLY A 550 -8.68 -5.50 11.96
N ALA A 551 -8.32 -4.99 13.11
CA ALA A 551 -9.18 -4.97 14.28
C ALA A 551 -10.04 -3.70 14.30
N SER A 552 -11.31 -3.82 13.94
CA SER A 552 -12.28 -2.73 14.07
C SER A 552 -13.24 -2.93 15.22
N PRO A 553 -13.40 -1.94 16.10
CA PRO A 553 -14.36 -2.01 17.21
C PRO A 553 -15.82 -2.20 16.77
N TRP A 554 -16.19 -1.66 15.62
CA TRP A 554 -17.56 -1.74 15.10
C TRP A 554 -17.90 -3.08 14.45
N SER A 555 -16.93 -3.99 14.32
CA SER A 555 -17.19 -5.38 13.92
C SER A 555 -17.57 -6.30 15.08
N LEU A 556 -17.56 -5.79 16.31
CA LEU A 556 -17.99 -6.55 17.50
C LEU A 556 -19.47 -6.93 17.40
N GLY A 557 -19.81 -8.13 17.88
CA GLY A 557 -21.13 -8.70 17.71
C GLY A 557 -22.23 -8.15 18.62
N SER A 558 -21.92 -7.18 19.50
CA SER A 558 -22.91 -6.59 20.39
C SER A 558 -22.49 -5.23 20.91
N GLN A 559 -23.49 -4.41 21.32
CA GLN A 559 -23.25 -3.11 21.97
C GLN A 559 -22.46 -3.28 23.27
N ALA A 560 -22.78 -4.29 24.08
CA ALA A 560 -22.08 -4.54 25.35
C ALA A 560 -20.57 -4.84 25.13
N ALA A 561 -20.21 -5.62 24.08
CA ALA A 561 -18.82 -5.88 23.75
C ALA A 561 -18.10 -4.60 23.29
N PHE A 562 -18.77 -3.74 22.54
CA PHE A 562 -18.24 -2.44 22.12
C PHE A 562 -18.02 -1.49 23.30
N ASP A 563 -18.98 -1.42 24.24
CA ASP A 563 -18.86 -0.57 25.43
C ASP A 563 -17.75 -1.08 26.36
N GLN A 564 -17.58 -2.40 26.48
CA GLN A 564 -16.45 -2.99 27.20
C GLN A 564 -15.13 -2.67 26.49
N PHE A 565 -15.06 -2.83 25.17
CA PHE A 565 -13.89 -2.48 24.38
C PHE A 565 -13.45 -1.03 24.65
N LYS A 566 -14.35 -0.07 24.55
CA LYS A 566 -14.06 1.35 24.81
C LYS A 566 -13.44 1.60 26.19
N SER A 567 -13.76 0.78 27.20
CA SER A 567 -13.30 0.96 28.57
C SER A 567 -11.97 0.25 28.87
N THR A 568 -11.54 -0.71 28.05
CA THR A 568 -10.43 -1.63 28.38
C THR A 568 -9.35 -1.73 27.33
N VAL A 569 -9.64 -1.37 26.07
CA VAL A 569 -8.71 -1.56 24.95
C VAL A 569 -8.05 -0.25 24.57
N HIS A 570 -6.75 -0.33 24.36
CA HIS A 570 -5.90 0.79 23.99
C HIS A 570 -5.39 0.65 22.55
N PRO A 571 -5.13 1.75 21.84
CA PRO A 571 -4.45 1.72 20.56
C PRO A 571 -3.10 1.02 20.64
N GLU A 572 -2.70 0.39 19.53
CA GLU A 572 -1.40 -0.22 19.39
C GLU A 572 -0.32 0.86 19.43
N THR A 573 0.80 0.59 20.12
CA THR A 573 1.94 1.51 20.19
C THR A 573 3.25 0.77 20.00
N SER A 574 4.25 1.41 19.40
CA SER A 574 5.61 0.93 19.30
C SER A 574 6.59 1.93 19.88
N LEU A 575 7.64 1.41 20.57
CA LEU A 575 8.86 2.14 20.91
C LEU A 575 9.96 1.55 20.06
N THR A 576 10.56 2.38 19.22
CA THR A 576 11.63 1.97 18.31
C THR A 576 12.92 2.66 18.69
N TYR A 577 14.00 1.88 18.76
CA TYR A 577 15.38 2.34 18.90
C TYR A 577 16.14 1.89 17.68
N ASP A 578 16.83 2.80 17.03
CA ASP A 578 17.65 2.53 15.85
C ASP A 578 19.03 3.16 16.04
N VAL A 579 20.09 2.40 15.80
CA VAL A 579 21.45 2.86 15.82
C VAL A 579 22.21 2.28 14.64
N GLY A 580 22.91 3.14 13.91
CA GLY A 580 23.60 2.68 12.71
C GLY A 580 24.77 3.56 12.30
N LEU A 581 25.47 3.08 11.30
CA LEU A 581 26.61 3.72 10.67
C LEU A 581 26.36 3.82 9.17
N ARG A 582 26.48 5.00 8.60
CA ARG A 582 26.58 5.26 7.17
C ARG A 582 28.02 5.51 6.80
N SER A 583 28.42 4.98 5.65
CA SER A 583 29.78 5.12 5.16
C SER A 583 29.79 5.30 3.65
N ASN A 584 30.64 6.21 3.17
CA ASN A 584 30.91 6.42 1.76
C ASN A 584 32.44 6.51 1.60
N TYR A 585 33.01 5.60 0.82
CA TYR A 585 34.45 5.52 0.62
C TYR A 585 34.79 5.47 -0.85
N ASP A 586 35.60 6.45 -1.31
CA ASP A 586 36.34 6.33 -2.55
C ASP A 586 37.54 5.40 -2.34
N LEU A 587 37.55 4.33 -3.10
CA LEU A 587 38.58 3.29 -3.06
C LEU A 587 39.35 3.27 -4.38
N ASN A 588 40.67 3.09 -4.28
CA ASN A 588 41.50 2.88 -5.46
C ASN A 588 42.03 1.43 -5.50
N TRP A 589 41.13 0.44 -5.38
CA TRP A 589 41.46 -0.98 -5.31
C TRP A 589 41.24 -1.69 -6.65
N GLY A 590 42.00 -1.31 -7.67
CA GLY A 590 41.87 -1.87 -9.01
C GLY A 590 40.54 -1.50 -9.66
N ALA A 591 39.69 -2.50 -9.91
CA ALA A 591 38.38 -2.27 -10.51
C ALA A 591 37.33 -1.69 -9.52
N LEU A 592 37.48 -1.89 -8.21
CA LEU A 592 36.58 -1.34 -7.20
C LEU A 592 36.94 0.12 -6.91
N THR A 593 36.06 1.03 -7.29
CA THR A 593 36.30 2.50 -7.23
C THR A 593 35.68 3.16 -6.01
N SER A 594 34.48 2.74 -5.60
CA SER A 594 33.84 3.25 -4.38
C SER A 594 32.92 2.21 -3.72
N VAL A 595 32.60 2.44 -2.45
CA VAL A 595 31.66 1.66 -1.65
C VAL A 595 30.81 2.61 -0.84
N ASP A 596 29.51 2.51 -1.02
CA ASP A 596 28.49 3.17 -0.20
C ASP A 596 27.76 2.15 0.65
N GLY A 597 27.46 2.47 1.88
CA GLY A 597 26.73 1.52 2.71
C GLY A 597 26.17 2.08 4.00
N GLN A 598 25.17 1.36 4.51
CA GLN A 598 24.60 1.58 5.83
C GLN A 598 24.44 0.24 6.53
N ILE A 599 24.80 0.20 7.80
CA ILE A 599 24.45 -0.88 8.71
C ILE A 599 23.74 -0.29 9.92
N ASN A 600 22.63 -0.88 10.33
CA ASN A 600 21.93 -0.48 11.53
C ASN A 600 21.40 -1.67 12.32
N TYR A 601 21.35 -1.50 13.63
CA TYR A 601 20.63 -2.36 14.57
C TYR A 601 19.38 -1.63 15.03
N TYR A 602 18.26 -2.34 15.03
CA TYR A 602 17.00 -1.83 15.57
C TYR A 602 16.43 -2.76 16.65
N HIS A 603 15.78 -2.11 17.62
CA HIS A 603 15.02 -2.76 18.68
C HIS A 603 13.63 -2.13 18.76
N VAL A 604 12.59 -2.94 18.71
CA VAL A 604 11.20 -2.48 18.76
C VAL A 604 10.45 -3.20 19.87
N ASN A 605 9.85 -2.42 20.76
CA ASN A 605 8.86 -2.88 21.73
C ASN A 605 7.46 -2.49 21.25
N PHE A 606 6.73 -3.45 20.70
CA PHE A 606 5.37 -3.27 20.24
C PHE A 606 4.41 -3.69 21.37
N SER A 607 3.59 -2.75 21.83
CA SER A 607 2.68 -2.92 22.96
C SER A 607 1.22 -2.77 22.53
N ASN A 608 0.33 -3.31 23.36
CA ASN A 608 -1.12 -3.25 23.14
C ASN A 608 -1.56 -3.87 21.81
N ARG A 609 -0.83 -4.86 21.29
CA ARG A 609 -1.19 -5.50 20.03
C ARG A 609 -2.64 -5.94 20.03
N LEU A 610 -3.39 -5.52 19.04
CA LEU A 610 -4.76 -5.96 18.83
C LEU A 610 -4.77 -7.30 18.10
N LEU A 611 -5.32 -8.31 18.74
CA LEU A 611 -5.58 -9.58 18.11
C LEU A 611 -7.07 -9.75 17.89
N ASN A 612 -7.44 -10.02 16.65
CA ASN A 612 -8.78 -10.41 16.28
C ASN A 612 -8.85 -11.94 16.25
N ILE A 613 -9.65 -12.50 17.14
CA ILE A 613 -9.92 -13.94 17.19
C ILE A 613 -11.34 -14.14 16.68
N ALA A 614 -11.46 -14.45 15.40
CA ALA A 614 -12.75 -14.76 14.82
C ALA A 614 -12.66 -16.03 14.00
N THR A 615 -13.68 -16.87 14.13
CA THR A 615 -13.98 -17.89 13.13
C THR A 615 -14.79 -17.24 12.02
N TYR A 616 -14.21 -17.16 10.85
CA TYR A 616 -14.77 -16.42 9.74
C TYR A 616 -15.92 -17.17 9.07
N SER A 617 -17.03 -16.48 8.85
CA SER A 617 -18.07 -16.82 7.89
C SER A 617 -18.55 -15.55 7.20
N PHE A 618 -18.55 -15.51 5.86
CA PHE A 618 -18.99 -14.34 5.09
C PHE A 618 -20.47 -13.97 5.35
N ILE A 619 -21.28 -14.95 5.71
CA ILE A 619 -22.73 -14.76 5.86
C ILE A 619 -23.14 -14.60 7.32
N ASN A 620 -22.45 -15.30 8.19
CA ASN A 620 -22.67 -15.28 9.64
C ASN A 620 -21.33 -15.05 10.33
N PRO A 621 -20.86 -13.81 10.39
CA PRO A 621 -19.63 -13.52 11.10
C PRO A 621 -19.85 -13.88 12.58
N ASN A 622 -19.05 -14.80 13.09
CA ASN A 622 -18.98 -14.97 14.53
C ASN A 622 -18.52 -13.65 15.15
N PRO A 623 -19.06 -13.25 16.31
CA PRO A 623 -18.65 -12.00 16.92
C PRO A 623 -17.13 -11.99 17.09
N ALA A 624 -16.50 -10.97 16.57
CA ALA A 624 -15.08 -10.74 16.74
C ALA A 624 -14.79 -10.53 18.24
N ILE A 625 -13.75 -11.17 18.73
CA ILE A 625 -13.19 -10.85 20.04
C ILE A 625 -11.94 -10.01 19.76
N LEU A 626 -12.01 -8.77 20.20
CA LEU A 626 -10.96 -7.80 20.02
C LEU A 626 -10.34 -7.48 21.36
N VAL A 627 -9.08 -7.86 21.56
CA VAL A 627 -8.37 -7.68 22.83
C VAL A 627 -6.93 -7.28 22.59
N ASN A 628 -6.36 -6.55 23.53
CA ASN A 628 -4.91 -6.35 23.56
C ASN A 628 -4.23 -7.63 24.06
N VAL A 629 -3.33 -8.21 23.28
CA VAL A 629 -2.67 -9.51 23.58
C VAL A 629 -1.18 -9.35 23.90
N GLY A 630 -0.87 -8.50 24.83
CA GLY A 630 0.52 -8.32 25.26
C GLY A 630 1.38 -7.60 24.22
N GLY A 631 2.69 -7.88 24.26
CA GLY A 631 3.70 -7.26 23.43
C GLY A 631 4.33 -8.18 22.40
N VAL A 632 5.07 -7.56 21.49
CA VAL A 632 6.01 -8.21 20.57
C VAL A 632 7.34 -7.48 20.67
N THR A 633 8.40 -8.23 20.91
CA THR A 633 9.75 -7.71 20.86
C THR A 633 10.41 -8.09 19.53
N THR A 634 10.89 -7.08 18.81
CA THR A 634 11.64 -7.27 17.57
C THR A 634 13.07 -6.76 17.75
N ASN A 635 14.03 -7.56 17.31
CA ASN A 635 15.44 -7.19 17.21
C ASN A 635 15.94 -7.54 15.82
N GLY A 636 16.68 -6.64 15.20
CA GLY A 636 17.21 -6.91 13.88
C GLY A 636 18.43 -6.08 13.52
N VAL A 637 19.05 -6.49 12.42
CA VAL A 637 20.18 -5.80 11.80
C VAL A 637 19.91 -5.75 10.31
N ASP A 638 20.02 -4.56 9.73
CA ASP A 638 20.00 -4.35 8.29
C ASP A 638 21.35 -3.84 7.80
N LEU A 639 21.80 -4.38 6.70
CA LEU A 639 22.93 -3.93 5.90
C LEU A 639 22.44 -3.62 4.49
N ALA A 640 22.74 -2.44 4.00
CA ALA A 640 22.66 -2.07 2.59
C ALA A 640 24.02 -1.60 2.14
N GLU A 641 24.53 -2.13 1.02
CA GLU A 641 25.80 -1.68 0.45
C GLU A 641 25.74 -1.67 -1.07
N THR A 642 26.40 -0.71 -1.71
CA THR A 642 26.63 -0.65 -3.13
C THR A 642 28.14 -0.63 -3.40
N LEU A 643 28.61 -1.55 -4.20
CA LEU A 643 29.97 -1.64 -4.68
C LEU A 643 30.03 -1.11 -6.12
N HIS A 644 30.86 -0.11 -6.37
CA HIS A 644 31.06 0.50 -7.69
C HIS A 644 32.33 -0.01 -8.34
N PHE A 645 32.23 -0.56 -9.53
CA PHE A 645 33.34 -1.07 -10.30
C PHE A 645 33.54 -0.19 -11.55
N GLY A 646 34.24 0.93 -11.37
CA GLY A 646 34.33 1.98 -12.36
C GLY A 646 32.97 2.61 -12.64
N ASP A 647 32.78 3.16 -13.85
CA ASP A 647 31.57 3.87 -14.23
C ASP A 647 30.46 2.95 -14.80
N HIS A 648 30.74 1.65 -14.95
CA HIS A 648 29.88 0.78 -15.75
C HIS A 648 29.22 -0.38 -15.00
N LEU A 649 29.73 -0.76 -13.83
CA LEU A 649 29.21 -1.91 -13.10
C LEU A 649 28.96 -1.57 -11.64
N ARG A 650 27.78 -1.87 -11.17
CA ARG A 650 27.35 -1.69 -9.78
C ARG A 650 26.79 -2.98 -9.24
N PHE A 651 27.08 -3.24 -7.98
CA PHE A 651 26.62 -4.41 -7.27
C PHE A 651 26.04 -4.02 -5.91
N TYR A 652 24.71 -3.94 -5.83
CA TYR A 652 23.97 -3.67 -4.61
C TYR A 652 23.68 -4.96 -3.84
N ASN A 653 23.78 -4.91 -2.52
CA ASN A 653 23.42 -5.97 -1.59
C ASN A 653 22.65 -5.40 -0.40
N GLY A 654 21.52 -6.02 -0.08
CA GLY A 654 20.74 -5.80 1.13
C GLY A 654 20.67 -7.10 1.93
N ILE A 655 21.13 -7.11 3.17
CA ILE A 655 21.06 -8.28 4.06
C ILE A 655 20.32 -7.87 5.31
N SER A 656 19.33 -8.66 5.71
CA SER A 656 18.56 -8.39 6.93
C SER A 656 18.46 -9.63 7.80
N TYR A 657 18.68 -9.41 9.09
CA TYR A 657 18.33 -10.36 10.14
C TYR A 657 17.23 -9.76 11.00
N ASN A 658 16.10 -10.44 11.14
CA ASN A 658 14.96 -10.00 11.93
C ASN A 658 14.46 -11.11 12.85
N LYS A 659 14.32 -10.81 14.13
CA LYS A 659 13.71 -11.69 15.13
C LYS A 659 12.57 -10.96 15.83
N SER A 660 11.33 -11.26 15.44
CA SER A 660 10.08 -10.76 16.04
C SER A 660 9.41 -11.89 16.79
N THR A 661 9.21 -11.75 18.11
CA THR A 661 8.61 -12.79 18.96
C THR A 661 7.58 -12.20 19.90
N TYR A 662 6.55 -12.98 20.22
CA TYR A 662 5.57 -12.62 21.25
C TYR A 662 6.20 -12.68 22.64
N ASP A 663 5.91 -11.69 23.49
CA ASP A 663 6.49 -11.59 24.83
C ASP A 663 5.78 -12.46 25.85
N SER A 664 4.51 -12.82 25.62
CA SER A 664 3.69 -13.58 26.57
C SER A 664 2.60 -14.40 25.87
N ASP A 665 2.12 -15.40 26.58
CA ASP A 665 0.86 -16.08 26.23
C ASP A 665 -0.32 -15.11 26.39
N TYR A 666 -1.40 -15.34 25.64
CA TYR A 666 -2.62 -14.58 25.88
C TYR A 666 -3.75 -15.48 26.36
N SER A 667 -4.65 -14.87 27.15
CA SER A 667 -5.86 -15.53 27.63
C SER A 667 -7.05 -15.10 26.79
N THR A 668 -7.85 -16.05 26.35
CA THR A 668 -9.11 -15.81 25.63
C THR A 668 -10.26 -16.41 26.40
N VAL A 669 -11.46 -15.87 26.25
CA VAL A 669 -12.69 -16.45 26.79
C VAL A 669 -13.60 -16.79 25.60
N SER A 670 -13.83 -18.08 25.39
CA SER A 670 -14.74 -18.58 24.35
C SER A 670 -15.84 -19.40 25.01
N GLY A 671 -17.10 -19.02 24.80
CA GLY A 671 -18.26 -19.72 25.40
C GLY A 671 -18.27 -19.74 26.94
N GLY A 672 -17.67 -18.74 27.60
CA GLY A 672 -17.56 -18.65 29.06
C GLY A 672 -16.40 -19.46 29.66
N VAL A 673 -15.59 -20.12 28.82
CA VAL A 673 -14.40 -20.87 29.27
C VAL A 673 -13.14 -20.05 28.96
N SER A 674 -12.35 -19.78 30.00
CA SER A 674 -11.04 -19.16 29.84
C SER A 674 -10.04 -20.18 29.31
N ALA A 675 -9.36 -19.86 28.23
CA ALA A 675 -8.27 -20.67 27.65
C ALA A 675 -7.02 -19.82 27.48
N VAL A 676 -5.87 -20.41 27.78
CA VAL A 676 -4.56 -19.80 27.49
C VAL A 676 -4.08 -20.28 26.12
N VAL A 677 -3.70 -19.34 25.26
CA VAL A 677 -3.11 -19.61 23.96
C VAL A 677 -1.60 -19.46 24.09
N PRO A 678 -0.82 -20.54 23.99
CA PRO A 678 0.61 -20.53 24.25
C PRO A 678 1.38 -20.02 23.04
N ILE A 679 1.59 -18.70 22.99
CA ILE A 679 2.35 -18.02 21.93
C ILE A 679 3.63 -17.33 22.42
N ALA A 680 3.91 -17.33 23.72
CA ALA A 680 5.15 -16.79 24.26
C ALA A 680 6.36 -17.35 23.51
N ASP A 681 7.33 -16.50 23.17
CA ASP A 681 8.54 -16.81 22.40
C ASP A 681 8.28 -17.34 20.96
N LYS A 682 7.03 -17.43 20.50
CA LYS A 682 6.71 -17.77 19.12
C LYS A 682 7.04 -16.60 18.20
N GLN A 683 7.57 -16.92 17.03
CA GLN A 683 7.83 -15.94 15.98
C GLN A 683 6.52 -15.41 15.43
N VAL A 684 6.47 -14.10 15.19
CA VAL A 684 5.30 -13.47 14.54
C VAL A 684 5.12 -14.07 13.15
N PRO A 685 3.92 -14.52 12.78
CA PRO A 685 3.65 -15.08 11.45
C PRO A 685 4.02 -14.13 10.32
N LEU A 686 4.36 -14.68 9.16
CA LEU A 686 4.82 -14.03 7.94
C LEU A 686 6.19 -13.34 8.05
N THR A 687 6.79 -13.24 9.24
CA THR A 687 8.16 -12.71 9.37
C THR A 687 9.18 -13.76 9.02
N SER A 688 10.23 -13.37 8.30
CA SER A 688 11.42 -14.20 8.04
C SER A 688 12.59 -13.73 8.89
N LYS A 689 13.45 -14.66 9.33
CA LYS A 689 14.67 -14.29 10.05
C LYS A 689 15.77 -13.76 9.14
N TRP A 690 15.80 -14.19 7.89
CA TRP A 690 16.83 -13.81 6.94
C TRP A 690 16.24 -13.36 5.63
N LEU A 691 16.66 -12.19 5.19
CA LEU A 691 16.36 -11.63 3.88
C LEU A 691 17.67 -11.30 3.17
N TYR A 692 17.70 -11.49 1.86
CA TYR A 692 18.81 -11.05 1.02
C TYR A 692 18.29 -10.48 -0.28
N LYS A 693 18.67 -9.25 -0.56
CA LYS A 693 18.34 -8.50 -1.76
C LYS A 693 19.61 -8.24 -2.54
N THR A 694 19.57 -8.34 -3.85
CA THR A 694 20.76 -8.06 -4.66
C THR A 694 20.37 -7.53 -6.03
N ILE A 695 21.17 -6.58 -6.54
CA ILE A 695 21.04 -6.05 -7.90
C ILE A 695 22.44 -5.91 -8.47
N LEU A 696 22.67 -6.60 -9.60
CA LEU A 696 23.85 -6.38 -10.42
C LEU A 696 23.42 -5.60 -11.67
N SER A 697 23.87 -4.38 -11.79
CA SER A 697 23.53 -3.48 -12.90
C SER A 697 24.75 -3.04 -13.68
N THR A 698 24.57 -2.85 -14.96
CA THR A 698 25.61 -2.36 -15.87
C THR A 698 25.04 -1.38 -16.88
N ASN A 699 25.87 -0.37 -17.26
CA ASN A 699 25.56 0.58 -18.31
C ASN A 699 26.75 0.71 -19.27
N TRP A 700 26.51 0.63 -20.56
CA TRP A 700 27.50 0.78 -21.63
C TRP A 700 26.95 1.69 -22.72
N GLY A 701 27.11 3.00 -22.55
CA GLY A 701 26.51 3.98 -23.42
C GLY A 701 24.98 3.85 -23.50
N PRO A 702 24.39 3.53 -24.65
CA PRO A 702 22.94 3.40 -24.79
C PRO A 702 22.35 2.09 -24.24
N PHE A 703 23.21 1.14 -23.85
CA PHE A 703 22.77 -0.15 -23.33
C PHE A 703 22.81 -0.17 -21.80
N GLU A 704 21.73 -0.57 -21.17
CA GLU A 704 21.61 -0.84 -19.74
C GLU A 704 21.05 -2.23 -19.51
N ALA A 705 21.54 -2.90 -18.47
CA ALA A 705 20.98 -4.17 -18.00
C ALA A 705 21.14 -4.33 -16.50
N GLN A 706 20.18 -5.03 -15.90
CA GLN A 706 20.26 -5.43 -14.49
C GLN A 706 19.68 -6.81 -14.26
N VAL A 707 20.24 -7.51 -13.28
CA VAL A 707 19.68 -8.74 -12.70
C VAL A 707 19.44 -8.47 -11.23
N ASN A 708 18.22 -8.67 -10.81
CA ASN A 708 17.84 -8.58 -9.40
C ASN A 708 17.58 -9.96 -8.81
N GLY A 709 17.75 -10.08 -7.48
CA GLY A 709 17.46 -11.28 -6.72
C GLY A 709 16.87 -10.93 -5.37
N ASP A 710 15.79 -11.63 -4.99
CA ASP A 710 15.10 -11.49 -3.72
C ASP A 710 14.99 -12.84 -3.02
N TYR A 711 15.66 -12.96 -1.87
CA TYR A 711 15.56 -14.12 -0.99
C TYR A 711 14.76 -13.79 0.25
N VAL A 712 13.66 -14.50 0.41
CA VAL A 712 12.86 -14.51 1.65
C VAL A 712 13.04 -15.89 2.30
N GLY A 713 13.57 -15.93 3.51
CA GLY A 713 13.80 -17.16 4.25
C GLY A 713 12.49 -17.81 4.73
N ARG A 714 12.62 -18.99 5.36
CA ARG A 714 11.49 -19.70 5.95
C ARG A 714 10.74 -18.84 6.96
N ARG A 715 9.40 -18.85 6.91
CA ARG A 715 8.52 -18.09 7.80
C ARG A 715 7.32 -18.90 8.28
N PRO A 716 6.88 -18.74 9.55
CA PRO A 716 5.65 -19.37 10.04
C PRO A 716 4.42 -18.69 9.45
N VAL A 717 3.32 -19.45 9.27
CA VAL A 717 2.02 -18.96 8.79
C VAL A 717 0.90 -19.16 9.83
N THR A 718 1.27 -19.64 11.02
CA THR A 718 0.37 -19.84 12.15
C THR A 718 0.95 -19.21 13.42
N TYR A 719 0.11 -18.82 14.36
CA TYR A 719 0.56 -18.26 15.63
C TYR A 719 1.37 -19.26 16.48
N PHE A 720 1.10 -20.55 16.35
CA PHE A 720 1.81 -21.61 17.06
C PHE A 720 3.17 -21.97 16.43
N ASN A 721 3.48 -21.46 15.25
CA ASN A 721 4.65 -21.79 14.44
C ASN A 721 4.78 -23.28 14.08
N ASP A 722 3.69 -24.01 14.08
CA ASP A 722 3.61 -25.44 13.73
C ASP A 722 3.60 -25.65 12.21
N ILE A 723 3.15 -24.65 11.44
CA ILE A 723 3.19 -24.63 9.99
C ILE A 723 4.06 -23.46 9.50
N SER A 724 4.90 -23.74 8.52
CA SER A 724 5.77 -22.72 7.89
C SER A 724 5.85 -22.94 6.41
N VAL A 725 5.98 -21.87 5.64
CA VAL A 725 6.37 -21.91 4.23
C VAL A 725 7.90 -21.88 4.09
N GLY A 726 8.41 -22.56 3.07
CA GLY A 726 9.84 -22.60 2.78
C GLY A 726 10.37 -21.25 2.30
N GLY A 727 11.69 -21.09 2.35
CA GLY A 727 12.34 -19.93 1.75
C GLY A 727 12.30 -19.98 0.23
N THR A 728 12.28 -18.82 -0.41
CA THR A 728 12.25 -18.63 -1.86
C THR A 728 13.34 -17.66 -2.29
N PHE A 729 13.90 -17.85 -3.46
CA PHE A 729 14.81 -16.91 -4.11
C PHE A 729 14.28 -16.61 -5.51
N LEU A 730 13.69 -15.43 -5.67
CA LEU A 730 13.17 -14.96 -6.94
C LEU A 730 14.24 -14.12 -7.64
N THR A 731 14.27 -14.18 -8.98
CA THR A 731 15.20 -13.40 -9.78
C THR A 731 14.45 -12.74 -10.93
N GLY A 732 14.87 -11.53 -11.28
CA GLY A 732 14.38 -10.78 -12.42
C GLY A 732 15.53 -10.35 -13.32
N LEU A 733 15.21 -10.05 -14.56
CA LEU A 733 16.13 -9.48 -15.56
C LEU A 733 15.45 -8.31 -16.24
N GLU A 734 16.19 -7.24 -16.40
CA GLU A 734 15.85 -6.14 -17.26
C GLU A 734 17.04 -5.83 -18.20
N ALA A 735 16.74 -5.47 -19.45
CA ALA A 735 17.72 -4.96 -20.39
C ALA A 735 17.06 -3.93 -21.30
N SER A 736 17.74 -2.83 -21.54
CA SER A 736 17.23 -1.77 -22.41
C SER A 736 18.32 -1.19 -23.30
N TYR A 737 17.86 -0.60 -24.41
CA TYR A 737 18.70 0.11 -25.37
C TYR A 737 18.01 1.39 -25.82
N VAL A 738 18.72 2.51 -25.75
CA VAL A 738 18.24 3.84 -26.15
C VAL A 738 18.84 4.21 -27.49
N PHE A 739 17.98 4.50 -28.46
CA PHE A 739 18.38 5.04 -29.79
C PHE A 739 18.20 6.57 -29.76
N ASN A 740 19.28 7.29 -29.55
CA ASN A 740 19.25 8.76 -29.54
C ASN A 740 19.13 9.28 -30.99
N LYS A 741 18.14 10.15 -31.23
CA LYS A 741 17.88 10.79 -32.52
C LYS A 741 17.91 9.83 -33.70
N PRO A 742 17.12 8.73 -33.65
CA PRO A 742 17.24 7.63 -34.62
C PRO A 742 16.96 8.04 -36.06
N PHE A 743 16.27 9.16 -36.26
CA PHE A 743 15.96 9.72 -37.59
C PHE A 743 16.65 11.06 -37.88
N GLY A 744 17.71 11.42 -37.12
CA GLY A 744 18.42 12.69 -37.21
C GLY A 744 17.76 13.82 -36.45
N ALA A 745 18.02 15.08 -36.85
CA ALA A 745 17.36 16.22 -36.23
C ALA A 745 15.87 16.25 -36.67
N GLY A 746 15.03 15.71 -35.84
CA GLY A 746 13.60 15.55 -36.12
C GLY A 746 12.77 15.61 -34.84
N VAL A 747 11.51 15.30 -34.95
CA VAL A 747 10.51 15.37 -33.86
C VAL A 747 10.74 14.28 -32.80
N ILE A 748 11.44 13.17 -33.15
CA ILE A 748 11.70 12.08 -32.18
C ILE A 748 13.12 12.25 -31.63
N GLU A 749 13.20 12.52 -30.33
CA GLU A 749 14.46 12.62 -29.60
C GLU A 749 15.06 11.25 -29.34
N ASP A 750 14.28 10.36 -28.68
CA ASP A 750 14.74 9.06 -28.27
C ASP A 750 13.71 7.98 -28.54
N ILE A 751 14.20 6.78 -28.87
CA ILE A 751 13.43 5.54 -28.82
C ILE A 751 14.14 4.59 -27.86
N LYS A 752 13.48 4.18 -26.78
CA LYS A 752 13.96 3.15 -25.85
C LYS A 752 13.20 1.85 -26.09
N ILE A 753 13.95 0.74 -26.19
CA ILE A 753 13.39 -0.62 -26.19
C ILE A 753 13.87 -1.29 -24.90
N ALA A 754 12.94 -1.76 -24.08
CA ALA A 754 13.23 -2.44 -22.82
C ALA A 754 12.55 -3.81 -22.77
N ALA A 755 13.26 -4.80 -22.25
CA ALA A 755 12.76 -6.14 -22.00
C ALA A 755 12.86 -6.47 -20.51
N ASN A 756 11.76 -6.92 -19.91
CA ASN A 756 11.69 -7.34 -18.52
C ASN A 756 11.30 -8.82 -18.43
N VAL A 757 11.95 -9.57 -17.54
CA VAL A 757 11.58 -10.95 -17.22
C VAL A 757 11.44 -11.10 -15.72
N THR A 758 10.24 -11.39 -15.24
CA THR A 758 9.96 -11.68 -13.83
C THR A 758 10.09 -13.19 -13.57
N ASN A 759 10.46 -13.56 -12.36
CA ASN A 759 10.71 -14.95 -11.95
C ASN A 759 11.58 -15.70 -12.98
N LEU A 760 12.74 -15.15 -13.32
CA LEU A 760 13.67 -15.70 -14.33
C LEU A 760 14.04 -17.16 -14.06
N GLY A 761 14.17 -17.55 -12.78
CA GLY A 761 14.45 -18.92 -12.34
C GLY A 761 13.30 -19.90 -12.55
N GLY A 762 12.07 -19.42 -12.81
CA GLY A 762 10.87 -20.26 -12.90
C GLY A 762 10.55 -20.95 -11.57
N ILE A 763 10.83 -20.28 -10.45
CA ILE A 763 10.60 -20.79 -9.10
C ILE A 763 9.10 -20.97 -8.87
N ARG A 764 8.72 -22.07 -8.24
CA ARG A 764 7.36 -22.37 -7.81
C ARG A 764 7.29 -22.40 -6.30
N GLY A 765 6.22 -21.88 -5.72
CA GLY A 765 6.05 -21.83 -4.27
C GLY A 765 4.87 -20.96 -3.85
N VAL A 766 4.88 -20.63 -2.57
CA VAL A 766 3.93 -19.69 -1.96
C VAL A 766 4.48 -18.27 -2.10
N SER A 767 3.64 -17.37 -2.63
CA SER A 767 3.88 -15.94 -2.51
C SER A 767 3.24 -15.43 -1.21
N THR A 768 2.05 -14.89 -1.30
CA THR A 768 1.31 -14.34 -0.16
C THR A 768 0.62 -15.44 0.62
N ALA A 769 0.80 -15.47 1.94
CA ALA A 769 0.09 -16.37 2.84
C ALA A 769 -0.83 -15.58 3.77
N VAL A 770 -2.00 -16.14 4.05
CA VAL A 770 -2.96 -15.60 5.00
C VAL A 770 -2.80 -16.32 6.33
N VAL A 771 -2.55 -15.57 7.39
CA VAL A 771 -2.38 -16.12 8.76
C VAL A 771 -3.70 -16.68 9.25
N THR A 772 -3.68 -17.93 9.72
CA THR A 772 -4.85 -18.54 10.36
C THR A 772 -4.64 -18.68 11.86
N SER A 773 -5.73 -18.56 12.62
CA SER A 773 -5.70 -18.65 14.09
C SER A 773 -5.48 -20.05 14.64
N ASN A 774 -5.56 -21.07 13.80
CA ASN A 774 -5.56 -22.47 14.22
C ASN A 774 -4.48 -23.30 13.54
N SER A 775 -4.03 -24.33 14.25
CA SER A 775 -3.14 -25.40 13.76
C SER A 775 -3.73 -26.25 12.62
N GLY A 776 -4.88 -25.85 12.06
CA GLY A 776 -5.63 -26.65 11.08
C GLY A 776 -5.20 -26.51 9.63
N GLY A 777 -4.45 -25.47 9.29
CA GLY A 777 -4.08 -25.17 7.92
C GLY A 777 -3.78 -23.69 7.71
N TYR A 778 -3.56 -23.30 6.47
CA TYR A 778 -3.36 -21.90 6.05
C TYR A 778 -3.92 -21.70 4.64
N GLN A 779 -4.11 -20.46 4.25
CA GLN A 779 -4.44 -20.07 2.89
C GLN A 779 -3.26 -19.34 2.26
N ALA A 780 -3.07 -19.51 0.96
CA ALA A 780 -1.96 -18.86 0.27
C ALA A 780 -2.23 -18.71 -1.23
N TYR A 781 -1.52 -17.75 -1.82
CA TYR A 781 -1.44 -17.54 -3.26
C TYR A 781 -0.13 -18.12 -3.80
N PRO A 782 -0.11 -18.63 -5.04
CA PRO A 782 1.11 -19.13 -5.66
C PRO A 782 1.99 -17.99 -6.18
N ILE A 783 3.28 -18.25 -6.32
CA ILE A 783 4.21 -17.39 -7.03
C ILE A 783 3.86 -17.41 -8.52
N ALA A 784 3.75 -16.22 -9.14
CA ALA A 784 3.54 -16.10 -10.58
C ALA A 784 4.67 -16.81 -11.37
N PRO A 785 4.37 -17.47 -12.48
CA PRO A 785 5.36 -18.15 -13.30
C PRO A 785 6.35 -17.15 -13.91
N ARG A 786 7.37 -17.67 -14.62
CA ARG A 786 8.21 -16.80 -15.43
C ARG A 786 7.37 -16.09 -16.48
N MET A 787 7.49 -14.76 -16.52
CA MET A 787 6.76 -13.89 -17.45
C MET A 787 7.73 -12.94 -18.13
N GLY A 788 7.46 -12.61 -19.38
CA GLY A 788 8.29 -11.71 -20.18
C GLY A 788 7.47 -10.56 -20.76
N PHE A 789 8.07 -9.37 -20.80
CA PHE A 789 7.46 -8.14 -21.27
C PHE A 789 8.44 -7.38 -22.16
N LEU A 790 7.91 -6.68 -23.16
CA LEU A 790 8.67 -5.79 -24.05
C LEU A 790 7.98 -4.42 -24.05
N THR A 791 8.77 -3.39 -23.76
CA THR A 791 8.30 -1.99 -23.79
C THR A 791 9.03 -1.23 -24.88
N VAL A 792 8.29 -0.48 -25.68
CA VAL A 792 8.84 0.49 -26.62
C VAL A 792 8.37 1.87 -26.17
N SER A 793 9.32 2.77 -25.93
CA SER A 793 9.04 4.15 -25.55
C SER A 793 9.58 5.09 -26.62
N ALA A 794 8.86 6.17 -26.91
CA ALA A 794 9.30 7.22 -27.82
C ALA A 794 9.08 8.58 -27.17
N GLN A 795 10.15 9.39 -27.16
CA GLN A 795 10.12 10.75 -26.65
C GLN A 795 10.18 11.74 -27.81
N PHE A 796 9.35 12.77 -27.75
CA PHE A 796 9.16 13.79 -28.77
C PHE A 796 9.37 15.18 -28.13
N ASP A 797 10.03 16.08 -28.93
CA ASP A 797 10.18 17.51 -28.60
C ASP A 797 8.91 18.33 -28.89
#